data_bf9f77191691e5e82c631d2333bcd401
#
_entry.id   bf9f77191691e5e82c631d2333bcd401
#
_cell.length_a   1.000
_cell.length_b   1.000
_cell.length_c   1.000
_cell.angle_alpha   90.00
_cell.angle_beta   90.00
_cell.angle_gamma   90.00
#
_symmetry.space_group_name_H-M   'P 1'
#
loop_
_entity.id
_entity.type
_entity.pdbx_description
1 polymer ?
#
loop_
_entity_poly.entity_id
_entity_poly.type
_entity_poly.pdbx_seq_one_letter_code
_entity_poly.pdbx_strand_id
1 'polypeptide(L)'
;MDYYRCENPDCGYIAEEEPDLCPRCGGTFFVSLLEEDLTGGDWVNLGNLAVEEKRDTDALACYQRAAATGDPWGLTNLGWCLEAGIGVEADPRQAVLLYAQAAVKDYVPALSNLGFCYTYGIGVEQDDAKALECFRKAAEQGFPRAQFQLGELYRQGRGVEVDEAEAVKWYQSAAWLGYAPAQTELGRCLEFGSGIGKNMSLAVKWYTEAARQGNPAGQCCLGFCYECGAGVEQSWEEAIRWYKQAAEQNHARALCNLAWCYENGKGVEQDYTEAARLYLLAARQDYPRGQLCYAFCCERGRGVPQDFPEAARWYEKAAEQGEEDACCCLGFLYECGTGVEQNWEKAAYWYCKGAELNSPRAQCNYAWCCETGNGVEKDTAKALSWYRKAAEQNYPRGLFSVARAYDFGLGVEQDQTEAVKWYQRAVDAGSIPAMCDLGVCYERGEGVAQDYEKAAELYARAAEGGNAPGQCNLGLLYEIGRGVEQSWEKAVYWYAKAAEQGMARAQCNLGWCYEYGKGVELNLARAAHWYRKAAEQDYPRGMYCLGVCLRQGRGVKQDSAEAVKWYQKAVDAGMAAAMCDLGVCYETGEGVEQDLTRAVELYRMAAEQGDAAGQCNLGYLYESGYGVPQDWGLAVEWYRKSAEQGYARARCNLGVCYEHGRGVEKDMARAVELYTQAAEQGEAAAACNLAYLHEIGDGVHQDLPRAAYWYTVSAKKGYPRAQYHLARCYEFGRGVPQDMDQAEEWYAKAAEARYQDAADCASRMRKKRQKSSFLGGIFNPKRRDEKK
;
A
#
# COMPACT_ATOMS: atom_id res chain seq x y z
N MET A 1 -67.30 11.09 -46.53
CA MET A 1 -66.08 10.70 -47.16
C MET A 1 -66.22 9.26 -47.55
N ASP A 2 -65.75 8.88 -48.73
CA ASP A 2 -65.67 7.48 -49.14
C ASP A 2 -64.35 6.91 -48.64
N TYR A 3 -64.44 5.72 -48.08
CA TYR A 3 -63.26 4.99 -47.60
C TYR A 3 -63.07 3.73 -48.50
N TYR A 4 -61.81 3.35 -48.71
CA TYR A 4 -61.41 2.24 -49.62
C TYR A 4 -60.77 1.12 -48.82
N ARG A 5 -61.45 -0.04 -48.66
CA ARG A 5 -60.96 -1.24 -48.01
C ARG A 5 -60.41 -2.23 -49.00
N CYS A 6 -59.24 -2.76 -48.82
CA CYS A 6 -58.69 -3.84 -49.60
C CYS A 6 -59.59 -5.10 -49.54
N GLU A 7 -59.93 -5.69 -50.69
CA GLU A 7 -60.78 -6.89 -50.74
C GLU A 7 -60.13 -8.15 -50.18
N ASN A 8 -58.79 -8.14 -49.97
CA ASN A 8 -58.12 -9.24 -49.31
C ASN A 8 -58.54 -9.27 -47.82
N PRO A 9 -59.30 -10.28 -47.35
CA PRO A 9 -59.89 -10.30 -45.99
C PRO A 9 -58.81 -10.34 -44.90
N ASP A 10 -57.60 -10.85 -45.22
CA ASP A 10 -56.47 -10.97 -44.25
C ASP A 10 -55.61 -9.71 -44.25
N CYS A 11 -55.88 -8.75 -45.13
CA CYS A 11 -55.04 -7.55 -45.26
C CYS A 11 -55.38 -6.45 -44.26
N GLY A 12 -56.68 -6.17 -44.02
CA GLY A 12 -57.12 -5.10 -43.10
C GLY A 12 -56.70 -3.70 -43.48
N TYR A 13 -56.20 -3.45 -44.73
CA TYR A 13 -55.85 -2.12 -45.19
C TYR A 13 -57.12 -1.33 -45.57
N ILE A 14 -57.16 -0.06 -45.12
CA ILE A 14 -58.23 0.90 -45.48
C ILE A 14 -57.55 2.28 -45.62
N ALA A 15 -58.06 3.10 -46.54
CA ALA A 15 -57.59 4.44 -46.83
C ALA A 15 -58.72 5.40 -47.11
N GLU A 16 -58.49 6.70 -46.98
CA GLU A 16 -59.41 7.82 -47.29
C GLU A 16 -59.41 8.11 -48.78
N GLU A 17 -58.44 7.68 -49.51
CA GLU A 17 -58.35 7.79 -50.98
C GLU A 17 -58.10 6.41 -51.61
N GLU A 18 -58.66 6.15 -52.78
CA GLU A 18 -58.48 4.88 -53.48
C GLU A 18 -57.01 4.73 -53.98
N PRO A 19 -56.24 3.82 -53.45
CA PRO A 19 -54.87 3.64 -53.85
C PRO A 19 -54.78 2.73 -55.09
N ASP A 20 -53.84 2.96 -56.01
CA ASP A 20 -53.56 2.11 -57.13
C ASP A 20 -53.21 0.67 -56.81
N LEU A 21 -52.56 0.50 -55.67
CA LEU A 21 -52.11 -0.77 -55.13
C LEU A 21 -52.22 -0.71 -53.59
N CYS A 22 -52.66 -1.81 -52.97
CA CYS A 22 -52.62 -1.93 -51.49
C CYS A 22 -51.16 -1.99 -51.01
N PRO A 23 -50.72 -1.02 -50.21
CA PRO A 23 -49.33 -0.98 -49.69
C PRO A 23 -48.98 -2.21 -48.82
N ARG A 24 -50.00 -2.88 -48.25
CA ARG A 24 -49.86 -3.98 -47.33
C ARG A 24 -49.75 -5.34 -47.99
N CYS A 25 -50.54 -5.59 -49.05
CA CYS A 25 -50.54 -6.90 -49.71
C CYS A 25 -50.32 -6.84 -51.22
N GLY A 26 -50.18 -5.65 -51.84
CA GLY A 26 -50.03 -5.47 -53.27
C GLY A 26 -51.35 -5.73 -54.08
N GLY A 27 -52.50 -5.87 -53.40
CA GLY A 27 -53.76 -6.09 -54.10
C GLY A 27 -54.24 -4.82 -54.76
N THR A 28 -55.03 -5.00 -55.88
CA THR A 28 -55.51 -3.92 -56.75
C THR A 28 -57.02 -3.69 -56.62
N PHE A 29 -57.69 -4.48 -55.76
CA PHE A 29 -59.13 -4.38 -55.61
C PHE A 29 -59.46 -3.78 -54.23
N PHE A 30 -60.32 -2.76 -54.25
CA PHE A 30 -60.83 -2.03 -53.11
C PHE A 30 -62.35 -1.92 -53.14
N VAL A 31 -62.98 -1.99 -51.96
CA VAL A 31 -64.41 -1.71 -51.80
C VAL A 31 -64.55 -0.31 -51.23
N SER A 32 -65.31 0.54 -51.91
CA SER A 32 -65.71 1.86 -51.40
C SER A 32 -66.78 1.66 -50.26
N LEU A 33 -66.55 2.33 -49.11
CA LEU A 33 -67.44 2.27 -47.94
C LEU A 33 -67.77 3.70 -47.53
N LEU A 34 -69.05 3.88 -47.11
CA LEU A 34 -69.45 5.13 -46.42
C LEU A 34 -68.96 5.06 -44.95
N GLU A 35 -68.76 6.21 -44.34
CA GLU A 35 -68.35 6.36 -42.96
C GLU A 35 -69.21 5.56 -41.94
N GLU A 36 -70.51 5.44 -42.28
CA GLU A 36 -71.53 4.70 -41.47
C GLU A 36 -71.39 3.18 -41.60
N ASP A 37 -70.71 2.69 -42.62
CA ASP A 37 -70.47 1.27 -42.89
C ASP A 37 -69.16 0.76 -42.28
N LEU A 38 -68.33 1.68 -41.71
CA LEU A 38 -67.05 1.32 -41.09
C LEU A 38 -67.24 0.58 -39.78
N THR A 39 -66.59 -0.56 -39.66
CA THR A 39 -66.56 -1.35 -38.45
C THR A 39 -65.57 -0.76 -37.43
N GLY A 40 -65.66 -1.18 -36.16
CA GLY A 40 -64.67 -0.82 -35.17
C GLY A 40 -63.25 -1.15 -35.59
N GLY A 41 -63.00 -2.33 -36.23
CA GLY A 41 -61.70 -2.70 -36.75
C GLY A 41 -61.21 -1.82 -37.90
N ASP A 42 -62.11 -1.33 -38.74
CA ASP A 42 -61.75 -0.36 -39.82
C ASP A 42 -61.25 0.97 -39.23
N TRP A 43 -61.94 1.49 -38.21
CA TRP A 43 -61.52 2.68 -37.48
C TRP A 43 -60.18 2.50 -36.78
N VAL A 44 -59.88 1.30 -36.23
CA VAL A 44 -58.56 1.02 -35.66
C VAL A 44 -57.47 1.00 -36.75
N ASN A 45 -57.72 0.41 -37.89
CA ASN A 45 -56.77 0.40 -38.99
C ASN A 45 -56.49 1.82 -39.52
N LEU A 46 -57.45 2.66 -39.67
CA LEU A 46 -57.28 4.11 -39.98
C LEU A 46 -56.46 4.84 -38.90
N GLY A 47 -56.81 4.58 -37.64
CA GLY A 47 -56.04 5.14 -36.54
C GLY A 47 -54.57 4.71 -36.50
N ASN A 48 -54.29 3.43 -36.80
CA ASN A 48 -52.94 2.94 -36.92
C ASN A 48 -52.15 3.60 -38.08
N LEU A 49 -52.80 3.80 -39.21
CA LEU A 49 -52.22 4.50 -40.34
C LEU A 49 -51.90 5.97 -39.98
N ALA A 50 -52.82 6.64 -39.26
CA ALA A 50 -52.61 8.01 -38.79
C ALA A 50 -51.42 8.11 -37.79
N VAL A 51 -51.20 7.11 -36.93
CA VAL A 51 -50.04 7.02 -36.04
C VAL A 51 -48.74 6.88 -36.87
N GLU A 52 -48.70 6.02 -37.88
CA GLU A 52 -47.56 5.86 -38.80
C GLU A 52 -47.20 7.17 -39.50
N GLU A 53 -48.21 7.95 -39.87
CA GLU A 53 -48.09 9.27 -40.50
C GLU A 53 -47.85 10.41 -39.51
N LYS A 54 -47.76 10.12 -38.21
CA LYS A 54 -47.64 11.11 -37.12
C LYS A 54 -48.80 12.15 -37.01
N ARG A 55 -50.00 11.70 -37.37
CA ARG A 55 -51.25 12.46 -37.26
C ARG A 55 -51.98 12.05 -35.96
N ASP A 56 -51.42 12.41 -34.81
CA ASP A 56 -51.86 11.92 -33.49
C ASP A 56 -53.30 12.26 -33.14
N THR A 57 -53.79 13.44 -33.55
CA THR A 57 -55.18 13.87 -33.32
C THR A 57 -56.18 13.06 -34.16
N ASP A 58 -55.80 12.71 -35.40
CA ASP A 58 -56.65 11.90 -36.28
C ASP A 58 -56.68 10.44 -35.80
N ALA A 59 -55.55 9.93 -35.38
CA ALA A 59 -55.44 8.62 -34.73
C ALA A 59 -56.36 8.50 -33.51
N LEU A 60 -56.32 9.50 -32.64
CA LEU A 60 -57.19 9.56 -31.43
C LEU A 60 -58.66 9.56 -31.85
N ALA A 61 -59.06 10.39 -32.84
CA ALA A 61 -60.45 10.44 -33.31
C ALA A 61 -60.91 9.10 -33.87
N CYS A 62 -60.07 8.42 -34.63
CA CYS A 62 -60.35 7.07 -35.15
C CYS A 62 -60.56 6.05 -34.01
N TYR A 63 -59.67 6.05 -33.02
CA TYR A 63 -59.77 5.12 -31.92
C TYR A 63 -60.98 5.45 -31.02
N GLN A 64 -61.39 6.71 -30.86
CA GLN A 64 -62.62 7.09 -30.19
C GLN A 64 -63.87 6.54 -30.87
N ARG A 65 -63.90 6.61 -32.20
CA ARG A 65 -65.00 6.03 -33.00
C ARG A 65 -65.04 4.50 -32.87
N ALA A 66 -63.88 3.86 -32.98
CA ALA A 66 -63.74 2.41 -32.77
C ALA A 66 -64.22 1.99 -31.35
N ALA A 67 -63.81 2.72 -30.31
CA ALA A 67 -64.21 2.47 -28.91
C ALA A 67 -65.72 2.66 -28.71
N ALA A 68 -66.35 3.63 -29.41
CA ALA A 68 -67.80 3.88 -29.33
C ALA A 68 -68.64 2.71 -29.87
N THR A 69 -68.10 1.89 -30.77
CA THR A 69 -68.74 0.64 -31.21
C THR A 69 -68.62 -0.49 -30.18
N GLY A 70 -67.86 -0.26 -29.11
CA GLY A 70 -67.52 -1.26 -28.12
C GLY A 70 -66.49 -2.29 -28.62
N ASP A 71 -65.78 -2.00 -29.69
CA ASP A 71 -64.69 -2.82 -30.18
C ASP A 71 -63.52 -2.91 -29.20
N PRO A 72 -63.11 -4.09 -28.70
CA PRO A 72 -62.07 -4.23 -27.69
C PRO A 72 -60.68 -3.73 -28.19
N TRP A 73 -60.42 -3.82 -29.49
CA TRP A 73 -59.18 -3.29 -30.08
C TRP A 73 -59.20 -1.74 -30.04
N GLY A 74 -60.31 -1.12 -30.46
CA GLY A 74 -60.50 0.31 -30.37
C GLY A 74 -60.42 0.85 -28.93
N LEU A 75 -61.05 0.16 -27.95
CA LEU A 75 -60.97 0.48 -26.51
C LEU A 75 -59.50 0.43 -26.02
N THR A 76 -58.75 -0.56 -26.44
CA THR A 76 -57.35 -0.74 -26.03
C THR A 76 -56.44 0.36 -26.63
N ASN A 77 -56.60 0.70 -27.89
CA ASN A 77 -55.79 1.74 -28.52
C ASN A 77 -56.14 3.15 -28.03
N LEU A 78 -57.42 3.41 -27.75
CA LEU A 78 -57.83 4.63 -27.09
C LEU A 78 -57.25 4.73 -25.67
N GLY A 79 -57.25 3.64 -24.92
CA GLY A 79 -56.60 3.56 -23.63
C GLY A 79 -55.08 3.86 -23.71
N TRP A 80 -54.39 3.35 -24.76
CA TRP A 80 -53.00 3.61 -25.00
C TRP A 80 -52.75 5.10 -25.33
N CYS A 81 -53.57 5.75 -26.16
CA CYS A 81 -53.47 7.18 -26.39
C CYS A 81 -53.65 8.01 -25.11
N LEU A 82 -54.58 7.67 -24.24
CA LEU A 82 -54.79 8.35 -22.97
C LEU A 82 -53.69 8.07 -21.96
N GLU A 83 -53.09 6.87 -21.95
CA GLU A 83 -51.96 6.56 -21.08
C GLU A 83 -50.72 7.35 -21.48
N ALA A 84 -50.42 7.38 -22.82
CA ALA A 84 -49.22 7.98 -23.35
C ALA A 84 -49.33 9.49 -23.67
N GLY A 85 -50.56 10.07 -23.65
CA GLY A 85 -50.82 11.45 -24.03
C GLY A 85 -50.73 11.70 -25.54
N ILE A 86 -51.12 10.74 -26.38
CA ILE A 86 -51.06 10.83 -27.84
C ILE A 86 -52.28 11.54 -28.37
N GLY A 87 -52.12 12.74 -28.92
CA GLY A 87 -53.20 13.57 -29.45
C GLY A 87 -54.16 14.13 -28.39
N VAL A 88 -53.90 13.88 -27.09
CA VAL A 88 -54.71 14.29 -25.94
C VAL A 88 -53.85 14.41 -24.69
N GLU A 89 -54.30 15.18 -23.69
CA GLU A 89 -53.64 15.19 -22.38
C GLU A 89 -53.73 13.78 -21.74
N ALA A 90 -52.66 13.33 -21.14
CA ALA A 90 -52.56 12.01 -20.55
C ALA A 90 -53.55 11.83 -19.37
N ASP A 91 -54.41 10.80 -19.45
CA ASP A 91 -55.32 10.37 -18.36
C ASP A 91 -55.16 8.86 -18.14
N PRO A 92 -54.19 8.42 -17.35
CA PRO A 92 -53.95 7.02 -17.07
C PRO A 92 -55.16 6.34 -16.33
N ARG A 93 -55.93 7.10 -15.58
CA ARG A 93 -57.13 6.56 -14.89
C ARG A 93 -58.18 6.13 -15.89
N GLN A 94 -58.45 6.97 -16.89
CA GLN A 94 -59.39 6.62 -17.94
C GLN A 94 -58.90 5.51 -18.85
N ALA A 95 -57.58 5.47 -19.09
CA ALA A 95 -56.92 4.38 -19.82
C ALA A 95 -57.18 3.02 -19.16
N VAL A 96 -56.98 2.92 -17.86
CA VAL A 96 -57.28 1.69 -17.08
C VAL A 96 -58.76 1.25 -17.19
N LEU A 97 -59.69 2.17 -17.17
CA LEU A 97 -61.12 1.83 -17.36
C LEU A 97 -61.41 1.25 -18.74
N LEU A 98 -60.80 1.79 -19.78
CA LEU A 98 -60.90 1.27 -21.14
C LEU A 98 -60.22 -0.10 -21.32
N TYR A 99 -59.04 -0.29 -20.73
CA TYR A 99 -58.39 -1.58 -20.72
C TYR A 99 -59.28 -2.62 -19.97
N ALA A 100 -59.85 -2.26 -18.83
CA ALA A 100 -60.73 -3.15 -18.10
C ALA A 100 -61.99 -3.53 -18.90
N GLN A 101 -62.59 -2.56 -19.63
CA GLN A 101 -63.73 -2.84 -20.50
C GLN A 101 -63.38 -3.82 -21.66
N ALA A 102 -62.21 -3.66 -22.26
CA ALA A 102 -61.72 -4.58 -23.28
C ALA A 102 -61.31 -5.94 -22.71
N ALA A 103 -60.76 -5.97 -21.49
CA ALA A 103 -60.35 -7.20 -20.79
C ALA A 103 -61.58 -8.07 -20.40
N VAL A 104 -62.74 -7.48 -20.09
CA VAL A 104 -63.95 -8.24 -19.83
C VAL A 104 -64.40 -9.04 -21.08
N LYS A 105 -63.97 -8.65 -22.28
CA LYS A 105 -64.18 -9.36 -23.52
C LYS A 105 -63.02 -10.34 -23.86
N ASP A 106 -62.18 -10.64 -22.87
CA ASP A 106 -61.00 -11.51 -23.01
C ASP A 106 -60.00 -11.02 -24.09
N TYR A 107 -59.96 -9.71 -24.39
CA TYR A 107 -59.05 -9.17 -25.35
C TYR A 107 -57.64 -9.15 -24.77
N VAL A 108 -56.75 -9.98 -25.34
CA VAL A 108 -55.44 -10.30 -24.80
C VAL A 108 -54.54 -9.10 -24.67
N PRO A 109 -54.40 -8.17 -25.65
CA PRO A 109 -53.59 -6.97 -25.46
C PRO A 109 -54.05 -6.07 -24.30
N ALA A 110 -55.36 -5.94 -24.12
CA ALA A 110 -55.94 -5.18 -22.99
C ALA A 110 -55.62 -5.81 -21.63
N LEU A 111 -55.75 -7.15 -21.54
CA LEU A 111 -55.34 -7.88 -20.32
C LEU A 111 -53.88 -7.63 -20.00
N SER A 112 -53.00 -7.67 -21.01
CA SER A 112 -51.57 -7.39 -20.81
C SER A 112 -51.29 -5.93 -20.36
N ASN A 113 -51.96 -4.94 -20.97
CA ASN A 113 -51.81 -3.53 -20.58
C ASN A 113 -52.38 -3.28 -19.18
N LEU A 114 -53.53 -3.86 -18.86
CA LEU A 114 -54.11 -3.76 -17.52
C LEU A 114 -53.23 -4.38 -16.45
N GLY A 115 -52.61 -5.53 -16.73
CA GLY A 115 -51.62 -6.17 -15.87
C GLY A 115 -50.42 -5.24 -15.63
N PHE A 116 -49.97 -4.56 -16.68
CA PHE A 116 -48.88 -3.58 -16.58
C PHE A 116 -49.29 -2.37 -15.71
N CYS A 117 -50.50 -1.84 -15.89
CA CYS A 117 -51.04 -0.78 -15.02
C CYS A 117 -51.04 -1.16 -13.54
N TYR A 118 -51.50 -2.39 -13.21
CA TYR A 118 -51.49 -2.88 -11.82
C TYR A 118 -50.08 -3.11 -11.30
N THR A 119 -49.14 -3.55 -12.14
CA THR A 119 -47.73 -3.80 -11.75
C THR A 119 -47.03 -2.52 -11.29
N TYR A 120 -47.28 -1.40 -11.99
CA TYR A 120 -46.57 -0.14 -11.79
C TYR A 120 -47.42 0.97 -11.13
N GLY A 121 -48.66 0.69 -10.83
CA GLY A 121 -49.58 1.70 -10.24
C GLY A 121 -49.94 2.83 -11.21
N ILE A 122 -50.03 2.56 -12.52
CA ILE A 122 -50.31 3.54 -13.54
C ILE A 122 -51.84 3.75 -13.65
N GLY A 123 -52.35 4.90 -13.19
CA GLY A 123 -53.77 5.21 -13.19
C GLY A 123 -54.61 4.41 -12.20
N VAL A 124 -54.01 3.48 -11.48
CA VAL A 124 -54.67 2.61 -10.48
C VAL A 124 -53.70 2.31 -9.36
N GLU A 125 -54.17 1.94 -8.18
CA GLU A 125 -53.32 1.49 -7.09
C GLU A 125 -52.58 0.20 -7.48
N GLN A 126 -51.28 0.14 -7.15
CA GLN A 126 -50.47 -1.04 -7.43
C GLN A 126 -51.07 -2.29 -6.77
N ASP A 127 -51.24 -3.35 -7.54
CA ASP A 127 -51.82 -4.62 -7.07
C ASP A 127 -51.22 -5.79 -7.83
N ASP A 128 -50.16 -6.38 -7.24
CA ASP A 128 -49.40 -7.48 -7.86
C ASP A 128 -50.27 -8.75 -8.04
N ALA A 129 -51.31 -8.96 -7.21
CA ALA A 129 -52.19 -10.12 -7.35
C ALA A 129 -53.12 -9.97 -8.58
N LYS A 130 -53.65 -8.77 -8.83
CA LYS A 130 -54.43 -8.49 -10.04
C LYS A 130 -53.57 -8.47 -11.29
N ALA A 131 -52.33 -7.94 -11.18
CA ALA A 131 -51.36 -8.02 -12.26
C ALA A 131 -51.09 -9.46 -12.67
N LEU A 132 -50.83 -10.34 -11.70
CA LEU A 132 -50.61 -11.77 -11.92
C LEU A 132 -51.80 -12.43 -12.63
N GLU A 133 -53.05 -12.15 -12.19
CA GLU A 133 -54.25 -12.68 -12.82
C GLU A 133 -54.38 -12.24 -14.29
N CYS A 134 -54.18 -10.95 -14.55
CA CYS A 134 -54.25 -10.39 -15.89
C CYS A 134 -53.20 -10.99 -16.82
N PHE A 135 -51.92 -11.05 -16.38
CA PHE A 135 -50.87 -11.63 -17.18
C PHE A 135 -51.05 -13.13 -17.37
N ARG A 136 -51.54 -13.86 -16.38
CA ARG A 136 -51.82 -15.30 -16.51
C ARG A 136 -52.84 -15.57 -17.60
N LYS A 137 -53.99 -14.86 -17.57
CA LYS A 137 -55.02 -15.00 -18.59
C LYS A 137 -54.54 -14.68 -20.00
N ALA A 138 -53.70 -13.66 -20.14
CA ALA A 138 -53.12 -13.30 -21.42
C ALA A 138 -52.01 -14.28 -21.86
N ALA A 139 -51.19 -14.77 -20.92
CA ALA A 139 -50.11 -15.73 -21.19
C ALA A 139 -50.61 -17.10 -21.64
N GLU A 140 -51.67 -17.59 -21.01
CA GLU A 140 -52.36 -18.85 -21.37
C GLU A 140 -52.93 -18.82 -22.78
N GLN A 141 -53.28 -17.64 -23.29
CA GLN A 141 -53.67 -17.43 -24.68
C GLN A 141 -52.50 -17.23 -25.64
N GLY A 142 -51.25 -17.45 -25.17
CA GLY A 142 -50.05 -17.42 -26.01
C GLY A 142 -49.50 -16.03 -26.28
N PHE A 143 -49.86 -14.99 -25.50
CA PHE A 143 -49.33 -13.64 -25.73
C PHE A 143 -47.90 -13.46 -25.19
N PRO A 144 -46.89 -13.29 -26.04
CA PRO A 144 -45.50 -13.39 -25.63
C PRO A 144 -45.08 -12.35 -24.57
N ARG A 145 -45.61 -11.11 -24.70
CA ARG A 145 -45.34 -10.02 -23.74
C ARG A 145 -45.89 -10.36 -22.36
N ALA A 146 -47.08 -10.94 -22.26
CA ALA A 146 -47.68 -11.37 -21.01
C ALA A 146 -46.95 -12.57 -20.41
N GLN A 147 -46.55 -13.55 -21.23
CA GLN A 147 -45.74 -14.67 -20.79
C GLN A 147 -44.40 -14.20 -20.17
N PHE A 148 -43.74 -13.25 -20.79
CA PHE A 148 -42.54 -12.65 -20.26
C PHE A 148 -42.79 -11.96 -18.90
N GLN A 149 -43.82 -11.12 -18.82
CA GLN A 149 -44.17 -10.41 -17.59
C GLN A 149 -44.59 -11.39 -16.46
N LEU A 150 -45.26 -12.45 -16.78
CA LEU A 150 -45.61 -13.50 -15.84
C LEU A 150 -44.36 -14.20 -15.30
N GLY A 151 -43.41 -14.47 -16.16
CA GLY A 151 -42.10 -14.97 -15.78
C GLY A 151 -41.34 -14.03 -14.82
N GLU A 152 -41.40 -12.72 -15.09
CA GLU A 152 -40.84 -11.70 -14.19
C GLU A 152 -41.50 -11.69 -12.82
N LEU A 153 -42.85 -11.81 -12.72
CA LEU A 153 -43.55 -11.87 -11.45
C LEU A 153 -43.14 -13.11 -10.63
N TYR A 154 -43.02 -14.30 -11.24
CA TYR A 154 -42.54 -15.51 -10.58
C TYR A 154 -41.05 -15.36 -10.13
N ARG A 155 -40.21 -14.74 -10.95
CA ARG A 155 -38.80 -14.53 -10.60
C ARG A 155 -38.64 -13.58 -9.41
N GLN A 156 -39.49 -12.55 -9.34
CA GLN A 156 -39.42 -11.51 -8.31
C GLN A 156 -40.24 -11.82 -7.04
N GLY A 157 -41.13 -12.81 -7.08
CA GLY A 157 -42.04 -13.12 -5.97
C GLY A 157 -43.13 -12.06 -5.79
N ARG A 158 -43.59 -11.43 -6.88
CA ARG A 158 -44.61 -10.37 -6.85
C ARG A 158 -45.99 -10.96 -7.07
N GLY A 159 -46.84 -10.86 -6.06
CA GLY A 159 -48.21 -11.48 -6.09
C GLY A 159 -48.20 -13.02 -6.06
N VAL A 160 -47.04 -13.65 -5.99
CA VAL A 160 -46.81 -15.12 -5.95
C VAL A 160 -45.47 -15.40 -5.28
N GLU A 161 -45.26 -16.60 -4.74
CA GLU A 161 -43.96 -17.02 -4.20
C GLU A 161 -42.91 -17.08 -5.32
N VAL A 162 -41.63 -16.81 -4.97
CA VAL A 162 -40.51 -16.91 -5.92
C VAL A 162 -40.39 -18.32 -6.45
N ASP A 163 -40.51 -18.50 -7.76
CA ASP A 163 -40.33 -19.76 -8.46
C ASP A 163 -39.57 -19.54 -9.75
N GLU A 164 -38.22 -19.72 -9.68
CA GLU A 164 -37.35 -19.54 -10.84
C GLU A 164 -37.63 -20.59 -11.94
N ALA A 165 -38.02 -21.80 -11.57
CA ALA A 165 -38.30 -22.84 -12.56
C ALA A 165 -39.60 -22.55 -13.33
N GLU A 166 -40.62 -22.02 -12.68
CA GLU A 166 -41.85 -21.60 -13.36
C GLU A 166 -41.59 -20.34 -14.20
N ALA A 167 -40.79 -19.40 -13.71
CA ALA A 167 -40.36 -18.22 -14.49
C ALA A 167 -39.69 -18.65 -15.81
N VAL A 168 -38.79 -19.62 -15.75
CA VAL A 168 -38.07 -20.15 -16.93
C VAL A 168 -39.05 -20.77 -17.94
N LYS A 169 -40.07 -21.49 -17.52
CA LYS A 169 -41.06 -22.05 -18.43
C LYS A 169 -41.76 -20.97 -19.24
N TRP A 170 -42.18 -19.89 -18.56
CA TRP A 170 -42.81 -18.75 -19.20
C TRP A 170 -41.83 -17.99 -20.12
N TYR A 171 -40.59 -17.81 -19.74
CA TYR A 171 -39.56 -17.24 -20.61
C TYR A 171 -39.31 -18.12 -21.84
N GLN A 172 -39.28 -19.45 -21.66
CA GLN A 172 -39.13 -20.37 -22.81
C GLN A 172 -40.29 -20.21 -23.76
N SER A 173 -41.54 -20.18 -23.28
CA SER A 173 -42.72 -20.02 -24.11
C SER A 173 -42.67 -18.73 -24.93
N ALA A 174 -42.36 -17.62 -24.32
CA ALA A 174 -42.24 -16.31 -24.96
C ALA A 174 -41.05 -16.25 -25.96
N ALA A 175 -39.92 -16.85 -25.56
CA ALA A 175 -38.71 -16.91 -26.40
C ALA A 175 -38.95 -17.71 -27.70
N TRP A 176 -39.64 -18.84 -27.63
CA TRP A 176 -40.05 -19.62 -28.79
C TRP A 176 -40.98 -18.88 -29.75
N LEU A 177 -41.80 -17.98 -29.23
CA LEU A 177 -42.66 -17.08 -30.01
C LEU A 177 -41.89 -15.86 -30.57
N GLY A 178 -40.55 -15.81 -30.39
CA GLY A 178 -39.72 -14.79 -30.95
C GLY A 178 -39.60 -13.51 -30.11
N TYR A 179 -40.09 -13.49 -28.85
CA TYR A 179 -40.01 -12.30 -28.03
C TYR A 179 -38.59 -12.04 -27.48
N ALA A 180 -37.90 -11.07 -28.07
CA ALA A 180 -36.48 -10.80 -27.82
C ALA A 180 -36.13 -10.55 -26.32
N PRO A 181 -36.92 -9.82 -25.52
CA PRO A 181 -36.65 -9.71 -24.07
C PRO A 181 -36.63 -11.08 -23.36
N ALA A 182 -37.60 -11.96 -23.68
CA ALA A 182 -37.66 -13.30 -23.10
C ALA A 182 -36.48 -14.18 -23.55
N GLN A 183 -36.05 -14.06 -24.80
CA GLN A 183 -34.84 -14.74 -25.30
C GLN A 183 -33.60 -14.31 -24.54
N THR A 184 -33.48 -13.03 -24.18
CA THR A 184 -32.36 -12.50 -23.38
C THR A 184 -32.42 -13.06 -21.96
N GLU A 185 -33.59 -13.04 -21.30
CA GLU A 185 -33.69 -13.53 -19.91
C GLU A 185 -33.55 -15.06 -19.85
N LEU A 186 -34.06 -15.81 -20.82
CA LEU A 186 -33.81 -17.24 -20.91
C LEU A 186 -32.30 -17.54 -21.10
N GLY A 187 -31.62 -16.74 -21.92
CA GLY A 187 -30.16 -16.81 -22.05
C GLY A 187 -29.46 -16.60 -20.72
N ARG A 188 -29.89 -15.62 -19.91
CA ARG A 188 -29.35 -15.37 -18.57
C ARG A 188 -29.62 -16.52 -17.59
N CYS A 189 -30.84 -17.06 -17.61
CA CYS A 189 -31.16 -18.23 -16.79
C CYS A 189 -30.23 -19.43 -17.14
N LEU A 190 -29.94 -19.65 -18.41
CA LEU A 190 -29.03 -20.70 -18.86
C LEU A 190 -27.57 -20.39 -18.58
N GLU A 191 -27.17 -19.13 -18.54
CA GLU A 191 -25.82 -18.68 -18.17
C GLU A 191 -25.50 -18.93 -16.69
N PHE A 192 -26.44 -18.56 -15.79
CA PHE A 192 -26.24 -18.66 -14.35
C PHE A 192 -26.73 -19.99 -13.76
N GLY A 193 -27.64 -20.69 -14.45
CA GLY A 193 -28.25 -21.91 -13.94
C GLY A 193 -29.48 -21.63 -13.05
N SER A 194 -30.13 -20.46 -13.18
CA SER A 194 -31.29 -20.04 -12.38
C SER A 194 -32.56 -20.71 -12.89
N GLY A 195 -33.16 -21.58 -12.09
CA GLY A 195 -34.40 -22.31 -12.47
C GLY A 195 -34.22 -23.37 -13.58
N ILE A 196 -33.03 -23.47 -14.17
CA ILE A 196 -32.67 -24.39 -15.25
C ILE A 196 -31.18 -24.75 -15.17
N GLY A 197 -30.81 -25.94 -15.66
CA GLY A 197 -29.41 -26.34 -15.72
C GLY A 197 -28.54 -25.40 -16.57
N LYS A 198 -27.37 -25.05 -16.06
CA LYS A 198 -26.41 -24.15 -16.75
C LYS A 198 -26.00 -24.70 -18.11
N ASN A 199 -26.13 -23.91 -19.17
CA ASN A 199 -25.73 -24.26 -20.53
C ASN A 199 -25.36 -23.02 -21.36
N MET A 200 -24.07 -22.68 -21.34
CA MET A 200 -23.54 -21.49 -21.99
C MET A 200 -23.74 -21.50 -23.52
N SER A 201 -23.56 -22.66 -24.16
CA SER A 201 -23.73 -22.74 -25.62
C SER A 201 -25.18 -22.50 -26.05
N LEU A 202 -26.15 -22.87 -25.23
CA LEU A 202 -27.57 -22.58 -25.49
C LEU A 202 -27.93 -21.14 -25.14
N ALA A 203 -27.33 -20.60 -24.07
CA ALA A 203 -27.48 -19.18 -23.70
C ALA A 203 -27.05 -18.27 -24.86
N VAL A 204 -25.87 -18.54 -25.46
CA VAL A 204 -25.37 -17.79 -26.62
C VAL A 204 -26.32 -17.83 -27.81
N LYS A 205 -26.96 -18.99 -28.08
CA LYS A 205 -27.95 -19.07 -29.16
C LYS A 205 -29.12 -18.12 -28.91
N TRP A 206 -29.66 -18.10 -27.70
CA TRP A 206 -30.75 -17.20 -27.36
C TRP A 206 -30.34 -15.73 -27.39
N TYR A 207 -29.15 -15.40 -26.89
CA TYR A 207 -28.61 -14.05 -26.99
C TYR A 207 -28.43 -13.63 -28.47
N THR A 208 -28.01 -14.55 -29.33
CA THR A 208 -27.85 -14.29 -30.77
C THR A 208 -29.19 -13.98 -31.44
N GLU A 209 -30.25 -14.74 -31.11
CA GLU A 209 -31.58 -14.50 -31.66
C GLU A 209 -32.15 -13.14 -31.18
N ALA A 210 -32.00 -12.81 -29.88
CA ALA A 210 -32.39 -11.51 -29.37
C ALA A 210 -31.60 -10.36 -30.00
N ALA A 211 -30.27 -10.54 -30.15
CA ALA A 211 -29.37 -9.53 -30.72
C ALA A 211 -29.66 -9.24 -32.21
N ARG A 212 -30.01 -10.26 -32.99
CA ARG A 212 -30.42 -10.12 -34.38
C ARG A 212 -31.70 -9.33 -34.56
N GLN A 213 -32.61 -9.42 -33.61
CA GLN A 213 -33.82 -8.61 -33.56
C GLN A 213 -33.57 -7.17 -33.07
N GLY A 214 -32.33 -6.79 -32.81
CA GLY A 214 -31.97 -5.46 -32.33
C GLY A 214 -32.12 -5.26 -30.84
N ASN A 215 -32.39 -6.31 -30.03
CA ASN A 215 -32.53 -6.13 -28.58
C ASN A 215 -31.19 -5.73 -27.93
N PRO A 216 -31.09 -4.53 -27.29
CA PRO A 216 -29.81 -4.03 -26.81
C PRO A 216 -29.24 -4.82 -25.64
N ALA A 217 -30.12 -5.40 -24.79
CA ALA A 217 -29.64 -6.27 -23.69
C ALA A 217 -29.07 -7.58 -24.23
N GLY A 218 -29.75 -8.20 -25.25
CA GLY A 218 -29.24 -9.39 -25.94
C GLY A 218 -27.92 -9.12 -26.65
N GLN A 219 -27.79 -7.99 -27.34
CA GLN A 219 -26.55 -7.55 -27.98
C GLN A 219 -25.43 -7.38 -26.97
N CYS A 220 -25.68 -6.74 -25.82
CA CYS A 220 -24.73 -6.56 -24.74
C CYS A 220 -24.28 -7.90 -24.14
N CYS A 221 -25.20 -8.84 -23.89
CA CYS A 221 -24.86 -10.17 -23.37
C CYS A 221 -24.07 -10.99 -24.38
N LEU A 222 -24.43 -10.94 -25.67
CA LEU A 222 -23.70 -11.63 -26.74
C LEU A 222 -22.25 -11.06 -26.85
N GLY A 223 -22.11 -9.73 -26.83
CA GLY A 223 -20.80 -9.06 -26.81
C GLY A 223 -19.94 -9.55 -25.64
N PHE A 224 -20.51 -9.68 -24.45
CA PHE A 224 -19.80 -10.21 -23.29
C PHE A 224 -19.40 -11.69 -23.46
N CYS A 225 -20.24 -12.50 -24.08
CA CYS A 225 -19.86 -13.89 -24.40
C CYS A 225 -18.65 -13.96 -25.33
N TYR A 226 -18.58 -13.10 -26.35
CA TYR A 226 -17.40 -13.01 -27.23
C TYR A 226 -16.17 -12.43 -26.52
N GLU A 227 -16.35 -11.49 -25.62
CA GLU A 227 -15.27 -10.95 -24.79
C GLU A 227 -14.59 -12.04 -23.94
N CYS A 228 -15.38 -12.85 -23.24
CA CYS A 228 -14.88 -13.88 -22.33
C CYS A 228 -14.59 -15.23 -22.99
N GLY A 229 -15.03 -15.45 -24.24
CA GLY A 229 -14.99 -16.76 -24.87
C GLY A 229 -15.96 -17.77 -24.26
N ALA A 230 -17.06 -17.29 -23.68
CA ALA A 230 -18.01 -18.11 -22.95
C ALA A 230 -19.07 -18.68 -23.89
N GLY A 231 -19.00 -19.99 -24.21
CA GLY A 231 -19.90 -20.69 -25.12
C GLY A 231 -19.68 -20.40 -26.63
N VAL A 232 -18.73 -19.52 -26.93
CA VAL A 232 -18.23 -19.15 -28.28
C VAL A 232 -16.71 -18.97 -28.22
N GLU A 233 -16.04 -18.96 -29.34
CA GLU A 233 -14.64 -18.59 -29.44
C GLU A 233 -14.47 -17.10 -29.10
N GLN A 234 -13.45 -16.76 -28.30
CA GLN A 234 -13.18 -15.38 -27.91
C GLN A 234 -12.86 -14.53 -29.14
N SER A 235 -13.55 -13.42 -29.31
CA SER A 235 -13.33 -12.45 -30.38
C SER A 235 -13.64 -11.02 -29.91
N TRP A 236 -12.60 -10.23 -29.72
CA TRP A 236 -12.75 -8.81 -29.41
C TRP A 236 -13.45 -8.01 -30.49
N GLU A 237 -13.25 -8.38 -31.76
CA GLU A 237 -13.89 -7.74 -32.92
C GLU A 237 -15.42 -7.90 -32.87
N GLU A 238 -15.90 -9.13 -32.66
CA GLU A 238 -17.34 -9.40 -32.52
C GLU A 238 -17.90 -8.76 -31.22
N ALA A 239 -17.15 -8.82 -30.10
CA ALA A 239 -17.59 -8.18 -28.86
C ALA A 239 -17.82 -6.68 -29.04
N ILE A 240 -16.86 -5.97 -29.63
CA ILE A 240 -16.96 -4.53 -29.95
C ILE A 240 -18.12 -4.22 -30.88
N ARG A 241 -18.31 -5.04 -31.91
CA ARG A 241 -19.40 -4.86 -32.86
C ARG A 241 -20.77 -4.88 -32.16
N TRP A 242 -21.00 -5.86 -31.31
CA TRP A 242 -22.24 -6.00 -30.57
C TRP A 242 -22.39 -4.92 -29.48
N TYR A 243 -21.33 -4.56 -28.79
CA TYR A 243 -21.36 -3.46 -27.83
C TYR A 243 -21.69 -2.12 -28.51
N LYS A 244 -21.15 -1.84 -29.71
CA LYS A 244 -21.46 -0.61 -30.46
C LYS A 244 -22.94 -0.54 -30.82
N GLN A 245 -23.52 -1.63 -31.34
CA GLN A 245 -24.94 -1.68 -31.69
C GLN A 245 -25.86 -1.44 -30.47
N ALA A 246 -25.52 -2.01 -29.30
CA ALA A 246 -26.27 -1.78 -28.09
C ALA A 246 -26.06 -0.37 -27.52
N ALA A 247 -24.83 0.17 -27.65
CA ALA A 247 -24.49 1.53 -27.20
C ALA A 247 -25.17 2.62 -28.05
N GLU A 248 -25.35 2.40 -29.37
CA GLU A 248 -26.11 3.27 -30.25
C GLU A 248 -27.57 3.39 -29.81
N GLN A 249 -28.09 2.35 -29.15
CA GLN A 249 -29.42 2.34 -28.53
C GLN A 249 -29.40 2.86 -27.07
N ASN A 250 -28.30 3.52 -26.62
CA ASN A 250 -28.13 4.02 -25.26
C ASN A 250 -28.21 2.96 -24.15
N HIS A 251 -27.87 1.71 -24.40
CA HIS A 251 -27.87 0.69 -23.37
C HIS A 251 -26.71 0.89 -22.39
N ALA A 252 -26.98 1.27 -21.15
CA ALA A 252 -26.00 1.72 -20.17
C ALA A 252 -24.86 0.72 -19.90
N ARG A 253 -25.18 -0.58 -19.75
CA ARG A 253 -24.16 -1.62 -19.54
C ARG A 253 -23.25 -1.77 -20.76
N ALA A 254 -23.82 -1.68 -21.99
CA ALA A 254 -23.02 -1.76 -23.21
C ALA A 254 -22.11 -0.55 -23.38
N LEU A 255 -22.60 0.65 -23.04
CA LEU A 255 -21.78 1.87 -22.99
C LEU A 255 -20.56 1.68 -22.06
N CYS A 256 -20.75 1.11 -20.86
CA CYS A 256 -19.67 0.84 -19.92
C CYS A 256 -18.68 -0.21 -20.44
N ASN A 257 -19.17 -1.31 -21.05
CA ASN A 257 -18.30 -2.36 -21.57
C ASN A 257 -17.48 -1.84 -22.76
N LEU A 258 -18.11 -1.08 -23.66
CA LEU A 258 -17.42 -0.44 -24.78
C LEU A 258 -16.38 0.58 -24.29
N ALA A 259 -16.74 1.38 -23.29
CA ALA A 259 -15.83 2.34 -22.66
C ALA A 259 -14.60 1.63 -22.07
N TRP A 260 -14.81 0.51 -21.39
CA TRP A 260 -13.72 -0.30 -20.85
C TRP A 260 -12.80 -0.84 -21.97
N CYS A 261 -13.36 -1.22 -23.11
CA CYS A 261 -12.57 -1.64 -24.26
C CYS A 261 -11.69 -0.51 -24.80
N TYR A 262 -12.22 0.71 -24.90
CA TYR A 262 -11.43 1.88 -25.29
C TYR A 262 -10.40 2.27 -24.24
N GLU A 263 -10.72 2.19 -22.95
CA GLU A 263 -9.79 2.48 -21.86
C GLU A 263 -8.57 1.55 -21.88
N ASN A 264 -8.77 0.28 -22.20
CA ASN A 264 -7.72 -0.74 -22.14
C ASN A 264 -7.14 -1.15 -23.51
N GLY A 265 -7.61 -0.56 -24.61
CA GLY A 265 -7.15 -0.91 -25.97
C GLY A 265 -7.49 -2.36 -26.37
N LYS A 266 -8.66 -2.87 -25.95
CA LYS A 266 -9.08 -4.25 -26.23
C LYS A 266 -9.99 -4.31 -27.46
N GLY A 267 -9.47 -4.83 -28.56
CA GLY A 267 -10.19 -4.90 -29.84
C GLY A 267 -10.39 -3.56 -30.55
N VAL A 268 -9.95 -2.48 -29.95
CA VAL A 268 -9.94 -1.11 -30.49
C VAL A 268 -8.67 -0.40 -30.06
N GLU A 269 -8.27 0.66 -30.74
CA GLU A 269 -7.20 1.53 -30.31
C GLU A 269 -7.58 2.20 -28.98
N GLN A 270 -6.62 2.31 -28.05
CA GLN A 270 -6.85 2.92 -26.75
C GLN A 270 -7.21 4.40 -26.91
N ASP A 271 -8.37 4.79 -26.37
CA ASP A 271 -8.86 6.16 -26.37
C ASP A 271 -9.57 6.49 -25.06
N TYR A 272 -8.84 7.16 -24.16
CA TYR A 272 -9.38 7.60 -22.87
C TYR A 272 -10.50 8.64 -23.00
N THR A 273 -10.48 9.46 -24.06
CA THR A 273 -11.50 10.51 -24.28
C THR A 273 -12.83 9.88 -24.65
N GLU A 274 -12.80 8.93 -25.57
CA GLU A 274 -14.01 8.19 -25.95
C GLU A 274 -14.51 7.32 -24.79
N ALA A 275 -13.60 6.67 -24.04
CA ALA A 275 -13.97 5.91 -22.85
C ALA A 275 -14.71 6.78 -21.80
N ALA A 276 -14.17 7.93 -21.47
CA ALA A 276 -14.80 8.87 -20.52
C ALA A 276 -16.15 9.38 -21.01
N ARG A 277 -16.29 9.66 -22.31
CA ARG A 277 -17.56 10.08 -22.93
C ARG A 277 -18.64 9.00 -22.77
N LEU A 278 -18.30 7.76 -23.06
CA LEU A 278 -19.21 6.62 -22.95
C LEU A 278 -19.59 6.31 -21.49
N TYR A 279 -18.63 6.37 -20.55
CA TYR A 279 -18.90 6.24 -19.13
C TYR A 279 -19.86 7.34 -18.64
N LEU A 280 -19.67 8.60 -19.08
CA LEU A 280 -20.56 9.69 -18.76
C LEU A 280 -21.98 9.46 -19.26
N LEU A 281 -22.14 8.94 -20.49
CA LEU A 281 -23.46 8.60 -21.03
C LEU A 281 -24.16 7.52 -20.18
N ALA A 282 -23.45 6.51 -19.73
CA ALA A 282 -23.99 5.50 -18.82
C ALA A 282 -24.29 6.09 -17.43
N ALA A 283 -23.41 6.94 -16.90
CA ALA A 283 -23.60 7.60 -15.61
C ALA A 283 -24.85 8.50 -15.56
N ARG A 284 -25.14 9.20 -16.65
CA ARG A 284 -26.34 10.05 -16.78
C ARG A 284 -27.65 9.26 -16.82
N GLN A 285 -27.59 7.97 -17.09
CA GLN A 285 -28.72 7.06 -17.00
C GLN A 285 -28.85 6.42 -15.61
N ASP A 286 -28.23 7.01 -14.58
CA ASP A 286 -28.17 6.50 -13.22
C ASP A 286 -27.62 5.06 -13.10
N TYR A 287 -26.78 4.64 -14.06
CA TYR A 287 -26.14 3.34 -14.00
C TYR A 287 -24.93 3.38 -13.04
N PRO A 288 -24.97 2.67 -11.89
CA PRO A 288 -23.99 2.83 -10.82
C PRO A 288 -22.53 2.58 -11.28
N ARG A 289 -22.33 1.53 -12.08
CA ARG A 289 -21.02 1.20 -12.63
C ARG A 289 -20.49 2.28 -13.56
N GLY A 290 -21.38 2.92 -14.36
CA GLY A 290 -21.03 4.05 -15.20
C GLY A 290 -20.60 5.26 -14.39
N GLN A 291 -21.32 5.56 -13.30
CA GLN A 291 -21.00 6.63 -12.36
C GLN A 291 -19.63 6.39 -11.68
N LEU A 292 -19.37 5.17 -11.20
CA LEU A 292 -18.08 4.78 -10.64
C LEU A 292 -16.93 4.98 -11.64
N CYS A 293 -17.08 4.43 -12.87
CA CYS A 293 -16.01 4.51 -13.87
C CYS A 293 -15.75 5.93 -14.35
N TYR A 294 -16.81 6.74 -14.52
CA TYR A 294 -16.64 8.15 -14.86
C TYR A 294 -15.96 8.94 -13.73
N ALA A 295 -16.32 8.66 -12.47
CA ALA A 295 -15.64 9.24 -11.32
C ALA A 295 -14.14 8.92 -11.31
N PHE A 296 -13.73 7.70 -11.66
CA PHE A 296 -12.32 7.34 -11.85
C PHE A 296 -11.65 8.14 -12.97
N CYS A 297 -12.37 8.41 -14.07
CA CYS A 297 -11.84 9.26 -15.14
C CYS A 297 -11.55 10.67 -14.62
N CYS A 298 -12.50 11.27 -13.88
CA CYS A 298 -12.34 12.58 -13.27
C CYS A 298 -11.22 12.62 -12.22
N GLU A 299 -11.13 11.60 -11.33
CA GLU A 299 -10.09 11.49 -10.31
C GLU A 299 -8.69 11.44 -10.91
N ARG A 300 -8.51 10.69 -12.01
CA ARG A 300 -7.19 10.44 -12.59
C ARG A 300 -6.84 11.36 -13.76
N GLY A 301 -7.77 12.19 -14.22
CA GLY A 301 -7.59 13.02 -15.40
C GLY A 301 -7.44 12.20 -16.70
N ARG A 302 -8.16 11.06 -16.80
CA ARG A 302 -8.10 10.17 -17.98
C ARG A 302 -9.22 10.49 -18.95
N GLY A 303 -8.89 11.06 -20.11
CA GLY A 303 -9.86 11.44 -21.13
C GLY A 303 -10.69 12.68 -20.80
N VAL A 304 -10.60 13.17 -19.56
CA VAL A 304 -11.17 14.42 -19.05
C VAL A 304 -10.15 15.11 -18.16
N PRO A 305 -10.21 16.44 -17.98
CA PRO A 305 -9.38 17.13 -16.98
C PRO A 305 -9.60 16.51 -15.58
N GLN A 306 -8.52 16.46 -14.79
CA GLN A 306 -8.62 16.01 -13.41
C GLN A 306 -9.54 16.94 -12.59
N ASP A 307 -10.55 16.37 -11.97
CA ASP A 307 -11.53 17.09 -11.16
C ASP A 307 -12.01 16.22 -9.99
N PHE A 308 -11.38 16.41 -8.84
CA PHE A 308 -11.71 15.64 -7.62
C PHE A 308 -13.10 15.96 -7.05
N PRO A 309 -13.56 17.24 -7.01
CA PRO A 309 -14.94 17.56 -6.64
C PRO A 309 -15.99 16.85 -7.49
N GLU A 310 -15.81 16.82 -8.81
CA GLU A 310 -16.72 16.13 -9.72
C GLU A 310 -16.65 14.60 -9.51
N ALA A 311 -15.45 14.05 -9.32
CA ALA A 311 -15.27 12.63 -8.97
C ALA A 311 -16.03 12.26 -7.70
N ALA A 312 -15.93 13.08 -6.64
CA ALA A 312 -16.62 12.85 -5.38
C ALA A 312 -18.14 12.80 -5.54
N ARG A 313 -18.71 13.69 -6.35
CA ARG A 313 -20.17 13.71 -6.61
C ARG A 313 -20.64 12.44 -7.32
N TRP A 314 -19.86 11.93 -8.28
CA TRP A 314 -20.22 10.72 -9.00
C TRP A 314 -20.00 9.47 -8.16
N TYR A 315 -18.95 9.44 -7.32
CA TYR A 315 -18.79 8.37 -6.33
C TYR A 315 -19.93 8.35 -5.33
N GLU A 316 -20.39 9.52 -4.86
CA GLU A 316 -21.52 9.61 -3.92
C GLU A 316 -22.80 8.99 -4.52
N LYS A 317 -23.13 9.37 -5.75
CA LYS A 317 -24.29 8.78 -6.46
C LYS A 317 -24.19 7.27 -6.63
N ALA A 318 -23.02 6.77 -7.03
CA ALA A 318 -22.80 5.33 -7.16
C ALA A 318 -22.85 4.60 -5.82
N ALA A 319 -22.29 5.20 -4.76
CA ALA A 319 -22.26 4.65 -3.41
C ALA A 319 -23.67 4.61 -2.78
N GLU A 320 -24.51 5.63 -3.03
CA GLU A 320 -25.91 5.67 -2.59
C GLU A 320 -26.74 4.54 -3.22
N GLN A 321 -26.38 4.10 -4.42
CA GLN A 321 -26.99 2.98 -5.12
C GLN A 321 -26.37 1.61 -4.75
N GLY A 322 -25.42 1.59 -3.81
CA GLY A 322 -24.83 0.36 -3.30
C GLY A 322 -23.61 -0.15 -4.10
N GLU A 323 -22.97 0.71 -4.89
CA GLU A 323 -21.71 0.34 -5.54
C GLU A 323 -20.58 0.35 -4.49
N GLU A 324 -20.07 -0.81 -4.12
CA GLU A 324 -19.14 -1.00 -3.00
C GLU A 324 -17.79 -0.31 -3.20
N ASP A 325 -17.27 -0.34 -4.43
CA ASP A 325 -16.01 0.33 -4.78
C ASP A 325 -16.15 1.85 -4.69
N ALA A 326 -17.33 2.40 -5.02
CA ALA A 326 -17.61 3.82 -4.89
C ALA A 326 -17.59 4.27 -3.42
N CYS A 327 -18.13 3.45 -2.51
CA CYS A 327 -18.05 3.69 -1.07
C CYS A 327 -16.60 3.79 -0.59
N CYS A 328 -15.74 2.88 -1.06
CA CYS A 328 -14.31 2.90 -0.72
C CYS A 328 -13.60 4.15 -1.25
N CYS A 329 -13.87 4.53 -2.50
CA CYS A 329 -13.22 5.69 -3.13
C CYS A 329 -13.67 6.99 -2.48
N LEU A 330 -14.97 7.14 -2.24
CA LEU A 330 -15.52 8.33 -1.56
C LEU A 330 -15.01 8.44 -0.12
N GLY A 331 -14.96 7.33 0.62
CA GLY A 331 -14.33 7.28 1.93
C GLY A 331 -12.89 7.76 1.92
N PHE A 332 -12.12 7.35 0.93
CA PHE A 332 -10.72 7.79 0.76
C PHE A 332 -10.60 9.29 0.43
N LEU A 333 -11.50 9.84 -0.40
CA LEU A 333 -11.50 11.27 -0.67
C LEU A 333 -11.78 12.09 0.60
N TYR A 334 -12.72 11.66 1.47
CA TYR A 334 -12.96 12.29 2.77
C TYR A 334 -11.81 12.09 3.75
N GLU A 335 -11.11 10.96 3.72
CA GLU A 335 -9.91 10.70 4.52
C GLU A 335 -8.78 11.67 4.18
N CYS A 336 -8.51 11.87 2.88
CA CYS A 336 -7.41 12.72 2.42
C CYS A 336 -7.77 14.20 2.31
N GLY A 337 -9.06 14.57 2.30
CA GLY A 337 -9.52 15.92 2.00
C GLY A 337 -9.30 16.32 0.54
N THR A 338 -9.35 15.35 -0.38
CA THR A 338 -9.09 15.57 -1.80
C THR A 338 -10.40 15.78 -2.54
N GLY A 339 -10.64 17.02 -3.05
CA GLY A 339 -11.88 17.40 -3.73
C GLY A 339 -13.08 17.61 -2.81
N VAL A 340 -12.95 17.26 -1.56
CA VAL A 340 -13.92 17.47 -0.46
C VAL A 340 -13.17 17.90 0.79
N GLU A 341 -13.84 18.54 1.74
CA GLU A 341 -13.25 18.85 3.04
C GLU A 341 -12.93 17.54 3.80
N GLN A 342 -11.72 17.44 4.37
CA GLN A 342 -11.33 16.28 5.14
C GLN A 342 -12.31 16.02 6.30
N ASN A 343 -12.82 14.81 6.36
CA ASN A 343 -13.81 14.44 7.37
C ASN A 343 -13.75 12.93 7.68
N TRP A 344 -13.14 12.59 8.81
CA TRP A 344 -12.98 11.20 9.23
C TRP A 344 -14.30 10.49 9.55
N GLU A 345 -15.31 11.22 10.05
CA GLU A 345 -16.61 10.63 10.35
C GLU A 345 -17.31 10.19 9.06
N LYS A 346 -17.27 11.05 8.01
CA LYS A 346 -17.80 10.69 6.69
C LYS A 346 -16.99 9.58 6.02
N ALA A 347 -15.66 9.61 6.16
CA ALA A 347 -14.80 8.54 5.65
C ALA A 347 -15.17 7.19 6.27
N ALA A 348 -15.26 7.13 7.59
CA ALA A 348 -15.65 5.92 8.31
C ALA A 348 -17.09 5.46 7.98
N TYR A 349 -18.03 6.39 7.80
CA TYR A 349 -19.39 6.10 7.37
C TYR A 349 -19.43 5.39 6.01
N TRP A 350 -18.73 5.91 5.01
CA TRP A 350 -18.70 5.31 3.69
C TRP A 350 -17.93 3.99 3.67
N TYR A 351 -16.83 3.88 4.42
CA TYR A 351 -16.14 2.60 4.58
C TYR A 351 -17.04 1.56 5.25
N CYS A 352 -17.84 1.94 6.27
CA CYS A 352 -18.81 1.05 6.91
C CYS A 352 -19.85 0.56 5.92
N LYS A 353 -20.43 1.47 5.14
CA LYS A 353 -21.39 1.13 4.08
C LYS A 353 -20.82 0.12 3.08
N GLY A 354 -19.63 0.38 2.55
CA GLY A 354 -18.96 -0.56 1.65
C GLY A 354 -18.61 -1.90 2.32
N ALA A 355 -18.27 -1.89 3.61
CA ALA A 355 -18.01 -3.10 4.39
C ALA A 355 -19.26 -3.96 4.58
N GLU A 356 -20.43 -3.33 4.80
CA GLU A 356 -21.75 -3.98 4.89
C GLU A 356 -22.16 -4.61 3.54
N LEU A 357 -21.76 -4.00 2.42
CA LEU A 357 -21.90 -4.54 1.07
C LEU A 357 -20.89 -5.66 0.74
N ASN A 358 -20.16 -6.11 1.76
CA ASN A 358 -19.19 -7.20 1.68
C ASN A 358 -17.90 -6.91 0.89
N SER A 359 -17.56 -5.65 0.61
CA SER A 359 -16.28 -5.28 0.01
C SER A 359 -15.10 -5.53 0.96
N PRO A 360 -14.16 -6.42 0.65
CA PRO A 360 -13.04 -6.72 1.53
C PRO A 360 -12.10 -5.52 1.71
N ARG A 361 -12.01 -4.66 0.71
CA ARG A 361 -11.26 -3.39 0.78
C ARG A 361 -11.90 -2.44 1.79
N ALA A 362 -13.23 -2.27 1.73
CA ALA A 362 -13.96 -1.43 2.66
C ALA A 362 -13.94 -1.99 4.09
N GLN A 363 -14.06 -3.33 4.24
CA GLN A 363 -13.91 -4.00 5.52
C GLN A 363 -12.58 -3.70 6.19
N CYS A 364 -11.47 -3.73 5.44
CA CYS A 364 -10.15 -3.37 5.95
C CYS A 364 -10.02 -1.88 6.30
N ASN A 365 -10.60 -0.99 5.50
CA ASN A 365 -10.53 0.45 5.75
C ASN A 365 -11.37 0.83 6.98
N TYR A 366 -12.57 0.27 7.11
CA TYR A 366 -13.42 0.49 8.29
C TYR A 366 -12.80 -0.10 9.56
N ALA A 367 -12.22 -1.31 9.45
CA ALA A 367 -11.47 -1.93 10.54
C ALA A 367 -10.33 -1.04 11.01
N TRP A 368 -9.60 -0.44 10.08
CA TRP A 368 -8.52 0.51 10.41
C TRP A 368 -9.05 1.78 11.11
N CYS A 369 -10.21 2.31 10.70
CA CYS A 369 -10.87 3.40 11.42
C CYS A 369 -11.21 3.01 12.87
N CYS A 370 -11.74 1.80 13.08
CA CYS A 370 -12.03 1.27 14.41
C CYS A 370 -10.75 1.03 15.25
N GLU A 371 -9.66 0.57 14.62
CA GLU A 371 -8.36 0.34 15.29
C GLU A 371 -7.73 1.64 15.78
N THR A 372 -7.80 2.70 14.96
CA THR A 372 -7.14 3.98 15.24
C THR A 372 -8.02 4.95 16.02
N GLY A 373 -9.35 4.85 15.89
CA GLY A 373 -10.32 5.81 16.42
C GLY A 373 -10.58 6.99 15.47
N ASN A 374 -10.24 6.86 14.18
CA ASN A 374 -10.45 7.89 13.19
C ASN A 374 -11.91 7.91 12.71
N GLY A 375 -12.67 8.94 13.07
CA GLY A 375 -14.07 9.11 12.68
C GLY A 375 -15.07 8.18 13.38
N VAL A 376 -14.61 7.25 14.20
CA VAL A 376 -15.41 6.35 15.05
C VAL A 376 -14.70 6.12 16.39
N GLU A 377 -15.44 5.68 17.39
CA GLU A 377 -14.83 5.28 18.66
C GLU A 377 -13.83 4.14 18.45
N LYS A 378 -12.67 4.27 19.12
CA LYS A 378 -11.62 3.25 19.03
C LYS A 378 -12.08 1.94 19.65
N ASP A 379 -12.10 0.88 18.83
CA ASP A 379 -12.49 -0.47 19.22
C ASP A 379 -11.69 -1.51 18.43
N THR A 380 -10.64 -2.01 19.05
CA THR A 380 -9.73 -2.98 18.42
C THR A 380 -10.39 -4.37 18.24
N ALA A 381 -11.35 -4.75 19.07
CA ALA A 381 -12.07 -6.01 18.91
C ALA A 381 -13.03 -5.96 17.72
N LYS A 382 -13.73 -4.83 17.54
CA LYS A 382 -14.56 -4.57 16.36
C LYS A 382 -13.70 -4.52 15.10
N ALA A 383 -12.53 -3.86 15.15
CA ALA A 383 -11.57 -3.83 14.06
C ALA A 383 -11.17 -5.25 13.62
N LEU A 384 -10.78 -6.10 14.57
CA LEU A 384 -10.42 -7.49 14.30
C LEU A 384 -11.56 -8.28 13.65
N SER A 385 -12.81 -8.04 14.10
CA SER A 385 -13.97 -8.72 13.51
C SER A 385 -14.13 -8.42 12.02
N TRP A 386 -13.90 -7.16 11.61
CA TRP A 386 -13.97 -6.75 10.21
C TRP A 386 -12.74 -7.22 9.40
N TYR A 387 -11.54 -7.22 9.99
CA TYR A 387 -10.36 -7.81 9.34
C TYR A 387 -10.57 -9.31 9.07
N ARG A 388 -11.22 -10.05 10.00
CA ARG A 388 -11.56 -11.47 9.79
C ARG A 388 -12.51 -11.67 8.62
N LYS A 389 -13.57 -10.86 8.48
CA LYS A 389 -14.47 -10.93 7.33
C LYS A 389 -13.72 -10.74 6.00
N ALA A 390 -12.80 -9.78 5.93
CA ALA A 390 -11.95 -9.61 4.76
C ALA A 390 -11.01 -10.80 4.53
N ALA A 391 -10.47 -11.37 5.61
CA ALA A 391 -9.59 -12.54 5.57
C ALA A 391 -10.32 -13.82 5.14
N GLU A 392 -11.61 -13.98 5.48
CA GLU A 392 -12.48 -15.07 5.01
C GLU A 392 -12.63 -15.04 3.48
N GLN A 393 -12.62 -13.85 2.90
CA GLN A 393 -12.59 -13.65 1.44
C GLN A 393 -11.17 -13.80 0.84
N ASN A 394 -10.21 -14.28 1.62
CA ASN A 394 -8.81 -14.44 1.23
C ASN A 394 -8.13 -13.12 0.78
N TYR A 395 -8.62 -11.97 1.29
CA TYR A 395 -8.06 -10.66 0.94
C TYR A 395 -6.72 -10.44 1.65
N PRO A 396 -5.61 -10.20 0.91
CA PRO A 396 -4.25 -10.19 1.47
C PRO A 396 -4.06 -9.24 2.64
N ARG A 397 -4.62 -8.02 2.57
CA ARG A 397 -4.55 -7.02 3.63
C ARG A 397 -5.34 -7.44 4.87
N GLY A 398 -6.48 -8.09 4.70
CA GLY A 398 -7.28 -8.64 5.81
C GLY A 398 -6.52 -9.73 6.55
N LEU A 399 -5.96 -10.69 5.82
CA LEU A 399 -5.12 -11.76 6.36
C LEU A 399 -3.93 -11.21 7.15
N PHE A 400 -3.23 -10.25 6.58
CA PHE A 400 -2.09 -9.58 7.20
C PHE A 400 -2.50 -8.82 8.48
N SER A 401 -3.62 -8.11 8.46
CA SER A 401 -4.10 -7.37 9.63
C SER A 401 -4.54 -8.29 10.77
N VAL A 402 -5.15 -9.45 10.47
CA VAL A 402 -5.45 -10.48 11.48
C VAL A 402 -4.17 -11.05 12.07
N ALA A 403 -3.14 -11.32 11.27
CA ALA A 403 -1.84 -11.77 11.74
C ALA A 403 -1.23 -10.78 12.74
N ARG A 404 -1.20 -9.48 12.39
CA ARG A 404 -0.73 -8.42 13.28
C ARG A 404 -1.55 -8.30 14.58
N ALA A 405 -2.86 -8.51 14.48
CA ALA A 405 -3.72 -8.49 15.67
C ALA A 405 -3.31 -9.56 16.69
N TYR A 406 -2.99 -10.76 16.26
CA TYR A 406 -2.46 -11.81 17.12
C TYR A 406 -1.01 -11.55 17.57
N ASP A 407 -0.16 -11.01 16.70
CA ASP A 407 1.24 -10.72 16.98
C ASP A 407 1.39 -9.65 18.08
N PHE A 408 0.57 -8.60 18.04
CA PHE A 408 0.64 -7.47 19.00
C PHE A 408 -0.47 -7.44 20.06
N GLY A 409 -1.39 -8.42 20.06
CA GLY A 409 -2.50 -8.45 21.03
C GLY A 409 -3.56 -7.35 20.76
N LEU A 410 -3.85 -7.02 19.50
CA LEU A 410 -4.79 -5.97 19.13
C LEU A 410 -6.23 -6.50 19.04
N GLY A 411 -7.02 -6.29 20.11
CA GLY A 411 -8.40 -6.78 20.19
C GLY A 411 -8.54 -8.29 20.40
N VAL A 412 -7.43 -8.96 20.68
CA VAL A 412 -7.33 -10.40 21.01
C VAL A 412 -6.11 -10.59 21.90
N GLU A 413 -6.05 -11.66 22.68
CA GLU A 413 -4.85 -12.06 23.41
C GLU A 413 -3.69 -12.35 22.43
N GLN A 414 -2.51 -11.89 22.76
CA GLN A 414 -1.30 -12.09 21.94
C GLN A 414 -1.00 -13.59 21.79
N ASP A 415 -0.89 -14.06 20.56
CA ASP A 415 -0.51 -15.43 20.23
C ASP A 415 0.34 -15.44 18.95
N GLN A 416 1.65 -15.51 19.15
CA GLN A 416 2.60 -15.50 18.04
C GLN A 416 2.53 -16.76 17.16
N THR A 417 2.11 -17.88 17.73
CA THR A 417 1.93 -19.12 16.94
C THR A 417 0.75 -18.99 15.98
N GLU A 418 -0.33 -18.38 16.44
CA GLU A 418 -1.48 -18.10 15.59
C GLU A 418 -1.15 -16.99 14.59
N ALA A 419 -0.41 -15.96 15.00
CA ALA A 419 0.06 -14.89 14.11
C ALA A 419 0.84 -15.44 12.91
N VAL A 420 1.79 -16.37 13.15
CA VAL A 420 2.58 -17.04 12.10
C VAL A 420 1.68 -17.77 11.08
N LYS A 421 0.64 -18.45 11.51
CA LYS A 421 -0.31 -19.13 10.60
C LYS A 421 -1.03 -18.14 9.70
N TRP A 422 -1.47 -17.00 10.27
CA TRP A 422 -2.13 -15.96 9.50
C TRP A 422 -1.17 -15.21 8.58
N TYR A 423 0.07 -14.95 9.02
CA TYR A 423 1.12 -14.41 8.16
C TYR A 423 1.38 -15.35 6.97
N GLN A 424 1.48 -16.66 7.21
CA GLN A 424 1.68 -17.63 6.13
C GLN A 424 0.54 -17.56 5.11
N ARG A 425 -0.71 -17.57 5.56
CA ARG A 425 -1.88 -17.40 4.67
C ARG A 425 -1.83 -16.09 3.89
N ALA A 426 -1.39 -14.99 4.51
CA ALA A 426 -1.23 -13.71 3.84
C ALA A 426 -0.12 -13.74 2.78
N VAL A 427 0.99 -14.45 3.05
CA VAL A 427 2.09 -14.70 2.09
C VAL A 427 1.59 -15.51 0.90
N ASP A 428 0.79 -16.55 1.14
CA ASP A 428 0.21 -17.42 0.09
C ASP A 428 -0.79 -16.62 -0.78
N ALA A 429 -1.46 -15.63 -0.19
CA ALA A 429 -2.32 -14.68 -0.89
C ALA A 429 -1.55 -13.52 -1.56
N GLY A 430 -0.21 -13.50 -1.51
CA GLY A 430 0.63 -12.51 -2.18
C GLY A 430 0.90 -11.21 -1.40
N SER A 431 0.68 -11.18 -0.08
CA SER A 431 0.95 -10.00 0.75
C SER A 431 2.44 -9.76 0.95
N ILE A 432 3.01 -8.78 0.29
CA ILE A 432 4.42 -8.41 0.42
C ILE A 432 4.80 -7.99 1.86
N PRO A 433 4.01 -7.17 2.60
CA PRO A 433 4.30 -6.87 4.00
C PRO A 433 4.34 -8.12 4.88
N ALA A 434 3.44 -9.08 4.65
CA ALA A 434 3.43 -10.33 5.41
C ALA A 434 4.70 -11.18 5.20
N MET A 435 5.30 -11.15 4.00
CA MET A 435 6.58 -11.81 3.74
C MET A 435 7.69 -11.26 4.65
N CYS A 436 7.72 -9.93 4.83
CA CYS A 436 8.70 -9.29 5.71
C CYS A 436 8.46 -9.68 7.18
N ASP A 437 7.23 -9.57 7.68
CA ASP A 437 6.95 -9.81 9.10
C ASP A 437 7.06 -11.30 9.46
N LEU A 438 6.65 -12.21 8.56
CA LEU A 438 6.91 -13.65 8.72
C LEU A 438 8.41 -13.95 8.72
N GLY A 439 9.19 -13.25 7.90
CA GLY A 439 10.66 -13.34 7.92
C GLY A 439 11.23 -12.94 9.28
N VAL A 440 10.69 -11.92 9.95
CA VAL A 440 11.08 -11.52 11.31
C VAL A 440 10.73 -12.62 12.31
N CYS A 441 9.56 -13.25 12.19
CA CYS A 441 9.18 -14.37 13.06
C CYS A 441 10.19 -15.54 12.94
N TYR A 442 10.60 -15.91 11.72
CA TYR A 442 11.62 -16.94 11.52
C TYR A 442 13.01 -16.49 11.98
N GLU A 443 13.38 -15.22 11.79
CA GLU A 443 14.67 -14.69 12.26
C GLU A 443 14.80 -14.75 13.78
N ARG A 444 13.73 -14.45 14.52
CA ARG A 444 13.74 -14.39 15.98
C ARG A 444 13.33 -15.68 16.65
N GLY A 445 12.63 -16.57 15.94
CA GLY A 445 12.03 -17.77 16.54
C GLY A 445 10.76 -17.46 17.33
N GLU A 446 10.00 -16.43 16.93
CA GLU A 446 8.77 -16.00 17.57
C GLU A 446 7.57 -16.73 16.95
N GLY A 447 6.87 -17.57 17.73
CA GLY A 447 5.74 -18.38 17.25
C GLY A 447 6.12 -19.53 16.31
N VAL A 448 7.39 -19.67 15.94
CA VAL A 448 7.95 -20.69 15.05
C VAL A 448 9.42 -20.96 15.41
N ALA A 449 9.94 -22.12 15.08
CA ALA A 449 11.37 -22.39 15.27
C ALA A 449 12.22 -21.43 14.43
N GLN A 450 13.31 -20.92 15.04
CA GLN A 450 14.23 -20.01 14.36
C GLN A 450 14.84 -20.66 13.10
N ASP A 451 14.77 -19.95 11.98
CA ASP A 451 15.25 -20.42 10.68
C ASP A 451 15.70 -19.24 9.83
N TYR A 452 17.00 -18.96 9.81
CA TYR A 452 17.56 -17.83 9.07
C TYR A 452 17.49 -18.02 7.54
N GLU A 453 17.46 -19.26 7.03
CA GLU A 453 17.37 -19.53 5.60
C GLU A 453 15.98 -19.15 5.09
N LYS A 454 14.93 -19.57 5.80
CA LYS A 454 13.55 -19.16 5.50
C LYS A 454 13.34 -17.66 5.68
N ALA A 455 13.92 -17.07 6.71
CA ALA A 455 13.87 -15.61 6.89
C ALA A 455 14.47 -14.88 5.69
N ALA A 456 15.64 -15.34 5.22
CA ALA A 456 16.31 -14.78 4.06
C ALA A 456 15.50 -14.93 2.76
N GLU A 457 14.87 -16.09 2.54
CA GLU A 457 13.98 -16.33 1.38
C GLU A 457 12.79 -15.36 1.40
N LEU A 458 12.14 -15.23 2.55
CA LEU A 458 10.98 -14.34 2.71
C LEU A 458 11.37 -12.88 2.53
N TYR A 459 12.49 -12.45 3.12
CA TYR A 459 13.01 -11.10 2.91
C TYR A 459 13.40 -10.86 1.45
N ALA A 460 13.96 -11.85 0.75
CA ALA A 460 14.29 -11.71 -0.67
C ALA A 460 13.03 -11.49 -1.52
N ARG A 461 11.97 -12.27 -1.31
CA ARG A 461 10.67 -12.08 -1.97
C ARG A 461 10.06 -10.72 -1.65
N ALA A 462 10.10 -10.30 -0.38
CA ALA A 462 9.63 -8.97 0.03
C ALA A 462 10.45 -7.84 -0.63
N ALA A 463 11.78 -8.00 -0.69
CA ALA A 463 12.72 -7.04 -1.27
C ALA A 463 12.53 -6.89 -2.79
N GLU A 464 12.35 -7.98 -3.51
CA GLU A 464 12.01 -8.01 -4.94
C GLU A 464 10.66 -7.35 -5.21
N GLY A 465 9.69 -7.52 -4.32
CA GLY A 465 8.41 -6.82 -4.34
C GLY A 465 8.48 -5.34 -3.94
N GLY A 466 9.69 -4.79 -3.71
CA GLY A 466 9.90 -3.37 -3.41
C GLY A 466 9.72 -2.98 -1.93
N ASN A 467 9.56 -3.94 -1.01
CA ASN A 467 9.38 -3.65 0.40
C ASN A 467 10.68 -3.16 1.06
N ALA A 468 10.74 -1.89 1.46
CA ALA A 468 11.94 -1.30 2.05
C ALA A 468 12.39 -1.96 3.36
N PRO A 469 11.52 -2.33 4.33
CA PRO A 469 11.89 -3.14 5.48
C PRO A 469 12.52 -4.48 5.09
N GLY A 470 11.92 -5.20 4.14
CA GLY A 470 12.45 -6.47 3.62
C GLY A 470 13.84 -6.31 2.98
N GLN A 471 14.03 -5.26 2.17
CA GLN A 471 15.33 -4.92 1.59
C GLN A 471 16.39 -4.64 2.67
N CYS A 472 16.04 -3.85 3.69
CA CYS A 472 16.95 -3.54 4.78
C CYS A 472 17.31 -4.79 5.62
N ASN A 473 16.35 -5.66 5.91
CA ASN A 473 16.57 -6.88 6.66
C ASN A 473 17.41 -7.88 5.86
N LEU A 474 17.14 -8.04 4.56
CA LEU A 474 17.95 -8.86 3.67
C LEU A 474 19.41 -8.36 3.59
N GLY A 475 19.57 -7.03 3.50
CA GLY A 475 20.89 -6.40 3.56
C GLY A 475 21.64 -6.75 4.84
N LEU A 476 20.95 -6.73 5.98
CA LEU A 476 21.53 -7.13 7.27
C LEU A 476 21.93 -8.61 7.30
N LEU A 477 21.11 -9.51 6.76
CA LEU A 477 21.47 -10.93 6.68
C LEU A 477 22.72 -11.15 5.82
N TYR A 478 22.85 -10.46 4.69
CA TYR A 478 24.08 -10.48 3.88
C TYR A 478 25.29 -9.88 4.60
N GLU A 479 25.11 -8.83 5.42
CA GLU A 479 26.18 -8.24 6.23
C GLU A 479 26.74 -9.23 7.24
N ILE A 480 25.87 -9.95 7.95
CA ILE A 480 26.28 -10.85 9.04
C ILE A 480 26.50 -12.31 8.60
N GLY A 481 26.07 -12.70 7.40
CA GLY A 481 26.18 -14.06 6.88
C GLY A 481 25.27 -15.06 7.59
N ARG A 482 24.02 -14.67 7.89
CA ARG A 482 23.01 -15.56 8.50
C ARG A 482 21.96 -15.98 7.50
N GLY A 483 21.76 -17.27 7.29
CA GLY A 483 20.83 -17.82 6.30
C GLY A 483 21.24 -17.59 4.86
N VAL A 484 22.29 -16.82 4.63
CA VAL A 484 22.91 -16.52 3.32
C VAL A 484 24.41 -16.42 3.48
N GLU A 485 25.15 -16.64 2.40
CA GLU A 485 26.60 -16.37 2.39
C GLU A 485 26.86 -14.88 2.57
N GLN A 486 27.80 -14.54 3.47
CA GLN A 486 28.16 -13.13 3.73
C GLN A 486 28.64 -12.44 2.45
N SER A 487 28.02 -11.29 2.14
CA SER A 487 28.43 -10.46 1.01
C SER A 487 28.13 -8.99 1.28
N TRP A 488 29.16 -8.21 1.47
CA TRP A 488 29.05 -6.77 1.67
C TRP A 488 28.49 -6.04 0.44
N GLU A 489 28.82 -6.52 -0.77
CA GLU A 489 28.31 -5.95 -2.02
C GLU A 489 26.79 -6.10 -2.13
N LYS A 490 26.27 -7.30 -1.79
CA LYS A 490 24.82 -7.55 -1.76
C LYS A 490 24.14 -6.77 -0.63
N ALA A 491 24.78 -6.68 0.54
CA ALA A 491 24.27 -5.88 1.66
C ALA A 491 24.09 -4.42 1.25
N VAL A 492 25.10 -3.82 0.65
CA VAL A 492 25.07 -2.43 0.15
C VAL A 492 24.02 -2.25 -0.94
N TYR A 493 23.89 -3.18 -1.87
CA TYR A 493 22.87 -3.13 -2.92
C TYR A 493 21.45 -3.00 -2.33
N TRP A 494 21.13 -3.84 -1.34
CA TRP A 494 19.80 -3.82 -0.73
C TRP A 494 19.61 -2.63 0.20
N TYR A 495 20.64 -2.23 0.96
CA TYR A 495 20.59 -1.00 1.76
C TYR A 495 20.36 0.22 0.88
N ALA A 496 21.02 0.32 -0.29
CA ALA A 496 20.82 1.42 -1.21
C ALA A 496 19.37 1.50 -1.72
N LYS A 497 18.81 0.36 -2.11
CA LYS A 497 17.40 0.26 -2.55
C LYS A 497 16.42 0.76 -1.46
N ALA A 498 16.61 0.32 -0.23
CA ALA A 498 15.77 0.75 0.90
C ALA A 498 16.00 2.23 1.28
N ALA A 499 17.26 2.70 1.20
CA ALA A 499 17.64 4.08 1.49
C ALA A 499 17.07 5.08 0.48
N GLU A 500 17.03 4.71 -0.80
CA GLU A 500 16.41 5.48 -1.88
C GLU A 500 14.89 5.64 -1.69
N GLN A 501 14.23 4.65 -1.08
CA GLN A 501 12.82 4.73 -0.68
C GLN A 501 12.61 5.57 0.60
N GLY A 502 13.66 6.14 1.18
CA GLY A 502 13.57 6.98 2.35
C GLY A 502 13.71 6.26 3.70
N MET A 503 14.02 4.96 3.75
CA MET A 503 14.11 4.24 5.02
C MET A 503 15.33 4.67 5.84
N ALA A 504 15.11 5.39 6.94
CA ALA A 504 16.16 6.00 7.75
C ALA A 504 17.19 4.98 8.30
N ARG A 505 16.75 3.77 8.72
CA ARG A 505 17.65 2.69 9.16
C ARG A 505 18.59 2.25 8.05
N ALA A 506 18.06 2.09 6.83
CA ALA A 506 18.86 1.68 5.68
C ALA A 506 19.84 2.80 5.24
N GLN A 507 19.41 4.07 5.31
CA GLN A 507 20.27 5.22 5.06
C GLN A 507 21.44 5.25 6.03
N CYS A 508 21.19 4.99 7.32
CA CYS A 508 22.24 4.92 8.32
C CYS A 508 23.21 3.75 8.09
N ASN A 509 22.71 2.55 7.74
CA ASN A 509 23.54 1.39 7.44
C ASN A 509 24.38 1.60 6.18
N LEU A 510 23.78 2.20 5.14
CA LEU A 510 24.50 2.56 3.92
C LEU A 510 25.60 3.61 4.18
N GLY A 511 25.30 4.62 5.02
CA GLY A 511 26.27 5.59 5.51
C GLY A 511 27.46 4.91 6.18
N TRP A 512 27.20 3.95 7.05
CA TRP A 512 28.24 3.15 7.70
C TRP A 512 29.10 2.35 6.71
N CYS A 513 28.46 1.75 5.69
CA CYS A 513 29.21 1.03 4.64
C CYS A 513 30.17 1.96 3.89
N TYR A 514 29.75 3.19 3.56
CA TYR A 514 30.64 4.19 2.94
C TYR A 514 31.72 4.72 3.89
N GLU A 515 31.44 4.83 5.19
CA GLU A 515 32.39 5.30 6.20
C GLU A 515 33.58 4.33 6.38
N TYR A 516 33.28 3.01 6.32
CA TYR A 516 34.28 1.97 6.57
C TYR A 516 34.76 1.23 5.28
N GLY A 517 34.25 1.62 4.11
CA GLY A 517 34.61 0.97 2.84
C GLY A 517 34.17 -0.51 2.78
N LYS A 518 33.00 -0.83 3.31
CA LYS A 518 32.46 -2.20 3.33
C LYS A 518 31.53 -2.43 2.15
N GLY A 519 31.94 -3.27 1.20
CA GLY A 519 31.20 -3.57 -0.03
C GLY A 519 31.11 -2.41 -1.03
N VAL A 520 31.70 -1.27 -0.70
CA VAL A 520 31.82 -0.07 -1.53
C VAL A 520 33.15 0.61 -1.28
N GLU A 521 33.60 1.45 -2.19
CA GLU A 521 34.75 2.31 -1.98
C GLU A 521 34.50 3.29 -0.83
N LEU A 522 35.50 3.43 0.08
CA LEU A 522 35.42 4.34 1.22
C LEU A 522 35.12 5.77 0.72
N ASN A 523 34.07 6.37 1.24
CA ASN A 523 33.65 7.73 0.86
C ASN A 523 32.95 8.44 2.01
N LEU A 524 33.72 9.19 2.78
CA LEU A 524 33.20 9.91 3.94
C LEU A 524 32.15 10.96 3.59
N ALA A 525 32.26 11.59 2.40
CA ALA A 525 31.24 12.58 1.98
C ALA A 525 29.87 11.91 1.71
N ARG A 526 29.87 10.73 1.07
CA ARG A 526 28.63 9.96 0.90
C ARG A 526 28.10 9.42 2.23
N ALA A 527 28.99 9.01 3.13
CA ALA A 527 28.58 8.57 4.47
C ALA A 527 27.84 9.69 5.21
N ALA A 528 28.43 10.88 5.29
CA ALA A 528 27.81 12.05 5.93
C ALA A 528 26.48 12.47 5.26
N HIS A 529 26.39 12.37 3.94
CA HIS A 529 25.15 12.64 3.20
C HIS A 529 24.01 11.70 3.63
N TRP A 530 24.27 10.39 3.71
CA TRP A 530 23.26 9.42 4.10
C TRP A 530 22.89 9.53 5.60
N TYR A 531 23.86 9.81 6.47
CA TYR A 531 23.59 10.11 7.88
C TYR A 531 22.72 11.35 8.04
N ARG A 532 22.94 12.39 7.22
CA ARG A 532 22.10 13.60 7.23
C ARG A 532 20.66 13.28 6.83
N LYS A 533 20.44 12.49 5.77
CA LYS A 533 19.11 12.05 5.37
C LYS A 533 18.38 11.25 6.47
N ALA A 534 19.10 10.40 7.17
CA ALA A 534 18.53 9.67 8.30
C ALA A 534 18.23 10.58 9.50
N ALA A 535 19.12 11.55 9.77
CA ALA A 535 18.97 12.52 10.85
C ALA A 535 17.80 13.49 10.64
N GLU A 536 17.55 13.90 9.39
CA GLU A 536 16.41 14.75 9.01
C GLU A 536 15.05 14.07 9.18
N GLN A 537 15.04 12.75 9.33
CA GLN A 537 13.87 11.94 9.69
C GLN A 537 13.83 11.62 11.19
N ASP A 538 14.55 12.36 12.01
CA ASP A 538 14.68 12.17 13.46
C ASP A 538 15.11 10.75 13.87
N TYR A 539 15.89 10.05 13.01
CA TYR A 539 16.43 8.74 13.33
C TYR A 539 17.63 8.88 14.29
N PRO A 540 17.56 8.38 15.53
CA PRO A 540 18.54 8.69 16.59
C PRO A 540 19.98 8.36 16.20
N ARG A 541 20.23 7.19 15.64
CA ARG A 541 21.55 6.75 15.19
C ARG A 541 22.09 7.62 14.03
N GLY A 542 21.19 8.07 13.12
CA GLY A 542 21.56 9.00 12.05
C GLY A 542 22.00 10.38 12.59
N MET A 543 21.23 10.92 13.55
CA MET A 543 21.56 12.18 14.23
C MET A 543 22.90 12.11 14.94
N TYR A 544 23.14 11.03 15.67
CA TYR A 544 24.42 10.79 16.35
C TYR A 544 25.61 10.69 15.36
N CYS A 545 25.48 9.84 14.32
CA CYS A 545 26.55 9.67 13.34
C CYS A 545 26.85 10.97 12.57
N LEU A 546 25.82 11.77 12.24
CA LEU A 546 26.01 13.08 11.64
C LEU A 546 26.74 14.04 12.59
N GLY A 547 26.38 14.04 13.89
CA GLY A 547 27.08 14.80 14.93
C GLY A 547 28.56 14.45 15.01
N VAL A 548 28.91 13.16 14.96
CA VAL A 548 30.30 12.68 14.92
C VAL A 548 31.01 13.18 13.66
N CYS A 549 30.37 13.08 12.49
CA CYS A 549 30.94 13.57 11.23
C CYS A 549 31.23 15.07 11.27
N LEU A 550 30.31 15.87 11.78
CA LEU A 550 30.44 17.32 11.90
C LEU A 550 31.53 17.71 12.90
N ARG A 551 31.55 17.08 14.07
CA ARG A 551 32.56 17.35 15.11
C ARG A 551 33.98 17.07 14.62
N GLN A 552 34.15 15.97 13.88
CA GLN A 552 35.48 15.53 13.42
C GLN A 552 35.86 16.03 12.02
N GLY A 553 34.95 16.67 11.30
CA GLY A 553 35.21 17.08 9.90
C GLY A 553 35.27 15.90 8.93
N ARG A 554 34.58 14.78 9.22
CA ARG A 554 34.63 13.55 8.41
C ARG A 554 33.67 13.63 7.26
N GLY A 555 34.15 13.92 6.06
CA GLY A 555 33.33 14.01 4.85
C GLY A 555 32.43 15.25 4.74
N VAL A 556 32.47 16.10 5.76
CA VAL A 556 31.80 17.41 5.83
C VAL A 556 32.76 18.43 6.45
N LYS A 557 32.49 19.71 6.23
CA LYS A 557 33.25 20.77 6.94
C LYS A 557 33.02 20.61 8.44
N GLN A 558 34.10 20.68 9.21
CA GLN A 558 34.01 20.62 10.68
C GLN A 558 33.15 21.79 11.21
N ASP A 559 32.14 21.41 12.02
CA ASP A 559 31.25 22.36 12.70
C ASP A 559 30.80 21.75 14.03
N SER A 560 31.55 22.03 15.07
CA SER A 560 31.23 21.49 16.41
C SER A 560 29.94 22.09 17.00
N ALA A 561 29.55 23.32 16.59
CA ALA A 561 28.31 23.93 17.06
C ALA A 561 27.06 23.27 16.42
N GLU A 562 27.13 22.92 15.13
CA GLU A 562 26.09 22.11 14.49
C GLU A 562 26.06 20.69 15.06
N ALA A 563 27.22 20.08 15.32
CA ALA A 563 27.31 18.75 15.95
C ALA A 563 26.59 18.69 17.29
N VAL A 564 26.79 19.68 18.16
CA VAL A 564 26.10 19.78 19.47
C VAL A 564 24.59 19.79 19.31
N LYS A 565 24.05 20.48 18.31
CA LYS A 565 22.60 20.49 18.03
C LYS A 565 22.07 19.10 17.67
N TRP A 566 22.80 18.36 16.83
CA TRP A 566 22.42 17.01 16.44
C TRP A 566 22.59 16.02 17.59
N TYR A 567 23.64 16.16 18.41
CA TYR A 567 23.78 15.36 19.62
C TYR A 567 22.63 15.63 20.59
N GLN A 568 22.23 16.90 20.80
CA GLN A 568 21.10 17.21 21.67
C GLN A 568 19.82 16.52 21.21
N LYS A 569 19.50 16.59 19.91
CA LYS A 569 18.35 15.85 19.34
C LYS A 569 18.43 14.33 19.57
N ALA A 570 19.61 13.75 19.41
CA ALA A 570 19.82 12.32 19.67
C ALA A 570 19.68 11.99 21.17
N VAL A 571 20.09 12.90 22.06
CA VAL A 571 19.87 12.80 23.53
C VAL A 571 18.39 12.87 23.86
N ASP A 572 17.64 13.79 23.25
CA ASP A 572 16.20 13.94 23.46
C ASP A 572 15.45 12.67 22.98
N ALA A 573 16.01 11.97 21.99
CA ALA A 573 15.54 10.65 21.54
C ALA A 573 16.07 9.46 22.41
N GLY A 574 16.78 9.74 23.51
CA GLY A 574 17.20 8.74 24.48
C GLY A 574 18.51 7.98 24.15
N MET A 575 19.33 8.46 23.22
CA MET A 575 20.54 7.74 22.78
C MET A 575 21.73 7.94 23.73
N ALA A 576 22.13 6.92 24.50
CA ALA A 576 23.18 6.97 25.50
C ALA A 576 24.55 7.40 24.93
N ALA A 577 24.93 6.92 23.73
CA ALA A 577 26.20 7.33 23.10
C ALA A 577 26.23 8.84 22.81
N ALA A 578 25.09 9.43 22.41
CA ALA A 578 25.00 10.87 22.19
C ALA A 578 25.08 11.66 23.49
N MET A 579 24.54 11.14 24.61
CA MET A 579 24.67 11.73 25.95
C MET A 579 26.15 11.81 26.34
N CYS A 580 26.89 10.73 26.07
CA CYS A 580 28.33 10.69 26.37
C CYS A 580 29.10 11.74 25.57
N ASP A 581 28.91 11.77 24.20
CA ASP A 581 29.65 12.69 23.35
C ASP A 581 29.24 14.16 23.56
N LEU A 582 27.99 14.43 23.85
CA LEU A 582 27.51 15.76 24.23
C LEU A 582 28.10 16.18 25.57
N GLY A 583 28.20 15.25 26.53
CA GLY A 583 28.90 15.47 27.81
C GLY A 583 30.34 15.88 27.60
N VAL A 584 31.08 15.25 26.69
CA VAL A 584 32.44 15.66 26.28
C VAL A 584 32.47 17.07 25.71
N CYS A 585 31.47 17.44 24.90
CA CYS A 585 31.37 18.79 24.34
C CYS A 585 31.21 19.85 25.44
N TYR A 586 30.36 19.60 26.44
CA TYR A 586 30.19 20.50 27.60
C TYR A 586 31.39 20.48 28.52
N GLU A 587 32.07 19.35 28.73
CA GLU A 587 33.29 19.25 29.54
C GLU A 587 34.44 20.06 28.93
N THR A 588 34.59 20.04 27.60
CA THR A 588 35.71 20.67 26.90
C THR A 588 35.43 22.09 26.42
N GLY A 589 34.15 22.48 26.31
CA GLY A 589 33.71 23.71 25.65
C GLY A 589 33.78 23.65 24.13
N GLU A 590 33.73 22.45 23.55
CA GLU A 590 33.79 22.26 22.12
C GLU A 590 32.41 22.42 21.45
N GLY A 591 32.22 23.52 20.72
CA GLY A 591 30.98 23.82 20.01
C GLY A 591 29.86 24.38 20.93
N VAL A 592 30.12 24.49 22.22
CA VAL A 592 29.20 24.99 23.25
C VAL A 592 30.01 25.61 24.39
N GLU A 593 29.43 26.51 25.18
CA GLU A 593 30.09 27.03 26.38
C GLU A 593 30.33 25.87 27.36
N GLN A 594 31.52 25.88 27.99
CA GLN A 594 31.91 24.87 28.98
C GLN A 594 30.96 24.87 30.18
N ASP A 595 30.35 23.71 30.45
CA ASP A 595 29.48 23.51 31.62
C ASP A 595 29.70 22.10 32.19
N LEU A 596 30.51 22.04 33.24
CA LEU A 596 30.83 20.79 33.93
C LEU A 596 29.60 20.18 34.65
N THR A 597 28.67 20.98 35.12
CA THR A 597 27.44 20.47 35.76
C THR A 597 26.60 19.73 34.74
N ARG A 598 26.43 20.31 33.56
CA ARG A 598 25.70 19.69 32.46
C ARG A 598 26.41 18.44 31.94
N ALA A 599 27.74 18.44 31.87
CA ALA A 599 28.52 17.26 31.51
C ALA A 599 28.29 16.10 32.49
N VAL A 600 28.29 16.38 33.80
CA VAL A 600 27.97 15.37 34.83
C VAL A 600 26.57 14.79 34.68
N GLU A 601 25.56 15.62 34.44
CA GLU A 601 24.19 15.16 34.22
C GLU A 601 24.12 14.21 33.02
N LEU A 602 24.73 14.58 31.89
CA LEU A 602 24.72 13.78 30.67
C LEU A 602 25.47 12.45 30.84
N TYR A 603 26.65 12.47 31.47
CA TYR A 603 27.37 11.22 31.76
C TYR A 603 26.63 10.33 32.75
N ARG A 604 25.90 10.92 33.73
CA ARG A 604 25.05 10.15 34.64
C ARG A 604 23.92 9.48 33.89
N MET A 605 23.20 10.22 33.03
CA MET A 605 22.12 9.66 32.18
C MET A 605 22.63 8.51 31.32
N ALA A 606 23.81 8.67 30.67
CA ALA A 606 24.41 7.61 29.86
C ALA A 606 24.80 6.39 30.73
N ALA A 607 25.43 6.64 31.88
CA ALA A 607 25.89 5.61 32.84
C ALA A 607 24.72 4.79 33.42
N GLU A 608 23.60 5.43 33.75
CA GLU A 608 22.37 4.80 34.23
C GLU A 608 21.70 3.92 33.16
N GLN A 609 21.84 4.28 31.87
CA GLN A 609 21.42 3.44 30.74
C GLN A 609 22.41 2.31 30.44
N GLY A 610 23.51 2.21 31.18
CA GLY A 610 24.49 1.15 31.01
C GLY A 610 25.61 1.46 30.02
N ASP A 611 25.72 2.68 29.50
CA ASP A 611 26.79 3.03 28.53
C ASP A 611 28.17 3.00 29.24
N ALA A 612 29.04 2.14 28.73
CA ALA A 612 30.35 1.91 29.35
C ALA A 612 31.28 3.14 29.28
N ALA A 613 31.21 3.94 28.21
CA ALA A 613 31.97 5.18 28.11
C ALA A 613 31.45 6.24 29.05
N GLY A 614 30.13 6.40 29.16
CA GLY A 614 29.46 7.26 30.13
C GLY A 614 29.83 6.91 31.56
N GLN A 615 29.81 5.61 31.90
CA GLN A 615 30.24 5.13 33.24
C GLN A 615 31.71 5.46 33.53
N CYS A 616 32.59 5.26 32.54
CA CYS A 616 34.01 5.59 32.67
C CYS A 616 34.22 7.11 32.86
N ASN A 617 33.54 7.95 32.09
CA ASN A 617 33.67 9.40 32.18
C ASN A 617 33.07 9.93 33.50
N LEU A 618 31.94 9.41 33.96
CA LEU A 618 31.37 9.75 35.24
C LEU A 618 32.33 9.36 36.39
N GLY A 619 32.95 8.17 36.29
CA GLY A 619 33.99 7.74 37.23
C GLY A 619 35.18 8.71 37.29
N TYR A 620 35.61 9.22 36.14
CA TYR A 620 36.69 10.21 36.05
C TYR A 620 36.29 11.55 36.66
N LEU A 621 35.05 12.00 36.53
CA LEU A 621 34.57 13.22 37.18
C LEU A 621 34.56 13.10 38.69
N TYR A 622 34.16 11.94 39.22
CA TYR A 622 34.27 11.70 40.71
C TYR A 622 35.73 11.56 41.15
N GLU A 623 36.62 10.99 40.36
CA GLU A 623 38.07 10.95 40.62
C GLU A 623 38.68 12.33 40.69
N SER A 624 38.36 13.20 39.75
CA SER A 624 38.96 14.52 39.60
C SER A 624 38.32 15.60 40.47
N GLY A 625 37.05 15.40 40.86
CA GLY A 625 36.26 16.44 41.54
C GLY A 625 35.76 17.53 40.59
N TYR A 626 35.68 17.25 39.27
CA TYR A 626 35.21 18.21 38.27
C TYR A 626 33.69 18.17 38.17
N GLY A 627 33.01 19.28 38.51
CA GLY A 627 31.56 19.41 38.46
C GLY A 627 30.82 18.63 39.57
N VAL A 628 31.51 17.79 40.31
CA VAL A 628 31.02 17.01 41.46
C VAL A 628 32.07 17.00 42.57
N PRO A 629 31.70 16.84 43.85
CA PRO A 629 32.68 16.59 44.94
C PRO A 629 33.50 15.34 44.61
N GLN A 630 34.82 15.42 44.85
CA GLN A 630 35.71 14.26 44.66
C GLN A 630 35.30 13.11 45.58
N ASP A 631 35.09 11.95 45.00
CA ASP A 631 34.75 10.69 45.67
C ASP A 631 35.39 9.48 44.99
N TRP A 632 36.46 8.96 45.54
CA TRP A 632 37.17 7.81 45.04
C TRP A 632 36.36 6.49 45.10
N GLY A 633 35.46 6.40 46.11
CA GLY A 633 34.58 5.22 46.26
C GLY A 633 33.60 5.14 45.07
N LEU A 634 32.92 6.25 44.78
CA LEU A 634 32.02 6.34 43.65
C LEU A 634 32.78 6.21 42.31
N ALA A 635 33.97 6.80 42.19
CA ALA A 635 34.81 6.65 41.00
C ALA A 635 35.11 5.16 40.71
N VAL A 636 35.50 4.41 41.70
CA VAL A 636 35.78 2.97 41.57
C VAL A 636 34.54 2.19 41.26
N GLU A 637 33.38 2.50 41.83
CA GLU A 637 32.12 1.83 41.53
C GLU A 637 31.77 1.97 40.01
N TRP A 638 31.84 3.18 39.48
CA TRP A 638 31.58 3.43 38.09
C TRP A 638 32.62 2.83 37.15
N TYR A 639 33.93 2.90 37.49
CA TYR A 639 34.97 2.22 36.72
C TYR A 639 34.79 0.71 36.72
N ARG A 640 34.32 0.09 37.81
CA ARG A 640 34.06 -1.35 37.87
C ARG A 640 32.94 -1.74 36.95
N LYS A 641 31.79 -1.04 36.98
CA LYS A 641 30.66 -1.30 36.06
C LYS A 641 31.09 -1.21 34.63
N SER A 642 31.88 -0.20 34.28
CA SER A 642 32.40 -0.02 32.90
C SER A 642 33.44 -1.10 32.54
N ALA A 643 34.32 -1.48 33.43
CA ALA A 643 35.36 -2.51 33.23
C ALA A 643 34.77 -3.91 33.06
N GLU A 644 33.66 -4.23 33.77
CA GLU A 644 32.91 -5.48 33.61
C GLU A 644 32.32 -5.63 32.23
N GLN A 645 31.92 -4.54 31.59
CA GLN A 645 31.48 -4.51 30.18
C GLN A 645 32.67 -4.63 29.18
N GLY A 646 33.87 -4.66 29.69
CA GLY A 646 35.07 -4.82 28.83
C GLY A 646 35.67 -3.51 28.35
N TYR A 647 35.27 -2.34 28.87
CA TYR A 647 35.79 -1.06 28.38
C TYR A 647 37.22 -0.83 28.83
N ALA A 648 38.15 -0.81 27.90
CA ALA A 648 39.60 -0.84 28.16
C ALA A 648 40.09 0.33 29.00
N ARG A 649 39.62 1.57 28.73
CA ARG A 649 39.99 2.78 29.49
C ARG A 649 39.55 2.66 30.97
N ALA A 650 38.37 2.09 31.22
CA ALA A 650 37.87 1.88 32.59
C ALA A 650 38.71 0.83 33.33
N ARG A 651 39.11 -0.26 32.65
CA ARG A 651 40.04 -1.25 33.20
C ARG A 651 41.37 -0.61 33.59
N CYS A 652 41.90 0.27 32.73
CA CYS A 652 43.10 1.02 33.02
C CYS A 652 42.95 1.89 34.25
N ASN A 653 41.89 2.71 34.31
CA ASN A 653 41.64 3.61 35.46
C ASN A 653 41.40 2.83 36.75
N LEU A 654 40.64 1.75 36.69
CA LEU A 654 40.42 0.86 37.85
C LEU A 654 41.74 0.22 38.32
N GLY A 655 42.61 -0.16 37.37
CA GLY A 655 44.00 -0.62 37.66
C GLY A 655 44.81 0.40 38.40
N VAL A 656 44.74 1.68 38.05
CA VAL A 656 45.39 2.78 38.74
C VAL A 656 44.83 2.92 40.19
N CYS A 657 43.50 2.75 40.36
CA CYS A 657 42.90 2.77 41.68
C CYS A 657 43.44 1.65 42.60
N TYR A 658 43.56 0.42 42.09
CA TYR A 658 44.12 -0.72 42.84
C TYR A 658 45.62 -0.57 43.06
N GLU A 659 46.41 -0.04 42.11
CA GLU A 659 47.83 0.24 42.26
C GLU A 659 48.14 1.17 43.45
N HIS A 660 47.32 2.20 43.58
CA HIS A 660 47.53 3.26 44.57
C HIS A 660 46.68 3.14 45.83
N GLY A 661 45.72 2.22 45.91
CA GLY A 661 44.80 2.09 47.04
C GLY A 661 43.82 3.25 47.14
N ARG A 662 43.36 3.81 46.00
CA ARG A 662 42.44 4.95 45.97
C ARG A 662 41.01 4.47 45.83
N GLY A 663 40.18 4.67 46.87
CA GLY A 663 38.76 4.21 46.89
C GLY A 663 38.59 2.69 47.02
N VAL A 664 39.70 1.95 46.97
CA VAL A 664 39.79 0.50 47.19
C VAL A 664 41.09 0.14 47.94
N GLU A 665 41.14 -1.02 48.57
CA GLU A 665 42.37 -1.54 49.16
C GLU A 665 43.41 -1.78 48.02
N LYS A 666 44.66 -1.43 48.32
CA LYS A 666 45.77 -1.63 47.35
C LYS A 666 45.91 -3.11 47.03
N ASP A 667 45.86 -3.43 45.73
CA ASP A 667 46.06 -4.78 45.21
C ASP A 667 46.81 -4.75 43.87
N MET A 668 48.11 -4.97 43.97
CA MET A 668 48.99 -4.94 42.78
C MET A 668 48.70 -6.07 41.83
N ALA A 669 48.30 -7.25 42.29
CA ALA A 669 47.99 -8.39 41.41
C ALA A 669 46.76 -8.05 40.56
N ARG A 670 45.72 -7.46 41.14
CA ARG A 670 44.53 -7.01 40.42
C ARG A 670 44.83 -5.85 39.49
N ALA A 671 45.70 -4.93 39.89
CA ALA A 671 46.15 -3.84 38.96
C ALA A 671 46.83 -4.40 37.71
N VAL A 672 47.75 -5.33 37.89
CA VAL A 672 48.43 -6.01 36.74
C VAL A 672 47.51 -6.76 35.84
N GLU A 673 46.52 -7.49 36.38
CA GLU A 673 45.48 -8.19 35.62
C GLU A 673 44.69 -7.20 34.74
N LEU A 674 44.18 -6.11 35.33
CA LEU A 674 43.39 -5.10 34.64
C LEU A 674 44.22 -4.37 33.56
N TYR A 675 45.46 -4.00 33.85
CA TYR A 675 46.36 -3.40 32.87
C TYR A 675 46.64 -4.38 31.70
N THR A 676 46.83 -5.66 32.01
CA THR A 676 47.04 -6.67 30.95
C THR A 676 45.87 -6.77 30.01
N GLN A 677 44.66 -6.92 30.57
CA GLN A 677 43.41 -6.98 29.80
C GLN A 677 43.19 -5.71 28.96
N ALA A 678 43.45 -4.52 29.53
CA ALA A 678 43.32 -3.28 28.79
C ALA A 678 44.38 -3.09 27.70
N ALA A 679 45.65 -3.49 28.01
CA ALA A 679 46.74 -3.42 27.02
C ALA A 679 46.56 -4.35 25.85
N GLU A 680 46.03 -5.57 26.05
CA GLU A 680 45.69 -6.54 25.01
C GLU A 680 44.57 -6.02 24.10
N GLN A 681 43.62 -5.23 24.65
CA GLN A 681 42.62 -4.50 23.85
C GLN A 681 43.17 -3.25 23.18
N GLY A 682 44.45 -2.93 23.48
CA GLY A 682 45.16 -1.83 22.86
C GLY A 682 45.04 -0.48 23.55
N GLU A 683 44.71 -0.44 24.86
CA GLU A 683 44.79 0.78 25.62
C GLU A 683 46.24 1.17 25.87
N ALA A 684 46.66 2.32 25.29
CA ALA A 684 48.06 2.73 25.30
C ALA A 684 48.55 3.07 26.72
N ALA A 685 47.76 3.73 27.53
CA ALA A 685 48.09 4.05 28.90
C ALA A 685 48.28 2.78 29.75
N ALA A 686 47.40 1.81 29.59
CA ALA A 686 47.53 0.51 30.30
C ALA A 686 48.80 -0.26 29.90
N ALA A 687 49.12 -0.29 28.60
CA ALA A 687 50.35 -0.91 28.12
C ALA A 687 51.60 -0.22 28.70
N CYS A 688 51.60 1.12 28.80
CA CYS A 688 52.69 1.86 29.45
C CYS A 688 52.81 1.55 30.94
N ASN A 689 51.68 1.51 31.66
CA ASN A 689 51.69 1.17 33.09
C ASN A 689 52.15 -0.27 33.34
N LEU A 690 51.67 -1.23 32.55
CA LEU A 690 52.09 -2.64 32.59
C LEU A 690 53.61 -2.77 32.31
N ALA A 691 54.11 -2.02 31.29
CA ALA A 691 55.53 -1.97 30.99
C ALA A 691 56.34 -1.48 32.16
N TYR A 692 55.90 -0.40 32.82
CA TYR A 692 56.54 0.14 33.98
C TYR A 692 56.59 -0.85 35.17
N LEU A 693 55.48 -1.55 35.47
CA LEU A 693 55.47 -2.59 36.48
C LEU A 693 56.44 -3.73 36.17
N HIS A 694 56.57 -4.15 34.93
CA HIS A 694 57.62 -5.14 34.51
C HIS A 694 59.04 -4.55 34.59
N GLU A 695 59.24 -3.24 34.36
CA GLU A 695 60.57 -2.59 34.49
C GLU A 695 61.04 -2.59 35.95
N ILE A 696 60.14 -2.30 36.89
CA ILE A 696 60.55 -2.17 38.31
C ILE A 696 60.37 -3.45 39.11
N GLY A 697 59.55 -4.38 38.67
CA GLY A 697 59.24 -5.63 39.37
C GLY A 697 58.22 -5.45 40.51
N ASP A 698 57.24 -4.52 40.38
CA ASP A 698 56.21 -4.32 41.39
C ASP A 698 54.91 -5.05 41.01
N GLY A 699 54.44 -5.92 41.82
CA GLY A 699 53.29 -6.79 41.55
C GLY A 699 53.49 -7.89 40.51
N VAL A 700 54.62 -7.88 39.79
CA VAL A 700 55.08 -8.89 38.82
C VAL A 700 56.57 -9.09 38.94
N HIS A 701 57.07 -10.22 38.44
CA HIS A 701 58.51 -10.44 38.33
C HIS A 701 59.12 -9.42 37.38
N GLN A 702 60.26 -8.83 37.76
CA GLN A 702 61.00 -7.91 36.88
C GLN A 702 61.36 -8.62 35.58
N ASP A 703 60.93 -8.04 34.45
CA ASP A 703 61.12 -8.57 33.09
C ASP A 703 61.38 -7.42 32.13
N LEU A 704 62.61 -7.05 31.94
CA LEU A 704 63.00 -5.95 31.07
C LEU A 704 62.65 -6.16 29.59
N PRO A 705 62.81 -7.36 28.97
CA PRO A 705 62.32 -7.63 27.63
C PRO A 705 60.81 -7.42 27.51
N ARG A 706 60.04 -7.86 28.47
CA ARG A 706 58.57 -7.69 28.45
C ARG A 706 58.16 -6.22 28.67
N ALA A 707 58.88 -5.50 29.52
CA ALA A 707 58.70 -4.07 29.67
C ALA A 707 58.95 -3.32 28.35
N ALA A 708 60.03 -3.61 27.66
CA ALA A 708 60.37 -2.98 26.37
C ALA A 708 59.34 -3.35 25.28
N TYR A 709 58.79 -4.55 25.30
CA TYR A 709 57.70 -4.96 24.40
C TYR A 709 56.44 -4.08 24.62
N TRP A 710 55.95 -3.96 25.83
CA TRP A 710 54.75 -3.17 26.12
C TRP A 710 54.97 -1.68 25.92
N TYR A 711 56.20 -1.14 26.25
CA TYR A 711 56.55 0.23 25.86
C TYR A 711 56.48 0.41 24.34
N THR A 712 56.96 -0.58 23.56
CA THR A 712 56.89 -0.52 22.10
C THR A 712 55.44 -0.50 21.61
N VAL A 713 54.55 -1.34 22.16
CA VAL A 713 53.14 -1.38 21.83
C VAL A 713 52.48 -0.02 22.09
N SER A 714 52.72 0.56 23.26
CA SER A 714 52.18 1.85 23.68
C SER A 714 52.76 3.02 22.85
N ALA A 715 54.08 3.03 22.65
CA ALA A 715 54.80 4.08 21.88
C ALA A 715 54.37 4.14 20.42
N LYS A 716 54.12 3.01 19.76
CA LYS A 716 53.57 2.93 18.37
C LYS A 716 52.17 3.54 18.27
N LYS A 717 51.38 3.59 19.35
CA LYS A 717 50.11 4.27 19.40
C LYS A 717 50.23 5.77 19.75
N GLY A 718 51.46 6.27 19.82
CA GLY A 718 51.70 7.68 20.06
C GLY A 718 51.72 8.10 21.51
N TYR A 719 51.68 7.18 22.50
CA TYR A 719 51.63 7.54 23.91
C TYR A 719 52.98 8.13 24.40
N PRO A 720 53.07 9.43 24.75
CA PRO A 720 54.35 10.12 24.91
C PRO A 720 55.23 9.56 26.03
N ARG A 721 54.62 9.18 27.17
CA ARG A 721 55.35 8.54 28.28
C ARG A 721 56.02 7.25 27.83
N ALA A 722 55.32 6.43 27.06
CA ALA A 722 55.84 5.18 26.55
C ALA A 722 57.00 5.41 25.55
N GLN A 723 56.84 6.39 24.65
CA GLN A 723 57.92 6.79 23.70
C GLN A 723 59.20 7.20 24.45
N TYR A 724 59.09 7.96 25.52
CA TYR A 724 60.20 8.37 26.36
C TYR A 724 60.86 7.16 27.06
N HIS A 725 60.09 6.28 27.68
CA HIS A 725 60.61 5.09 28.35
C HIS A 725 61.20 4.08 27.35
N LEU A 726 60.59 3.90 26.15
CA LEU A 726 61.16 3.07 25.12
C LEU A 726 62.51 3.61 24.61
N ALA A 727 62.61 4.93 24.44
CA ALA A 727 63.88 5.58 24.12
C ALA A 727 64.97 5.30 25.19
N ARG A 728 64.58 5.34 26.45
CA ARG A 728 65.49 4.91 27.52
C ARG A 728 65.92 3.44 27.45
N CYS A 729 64.98 2.57 27.10
CA CYS A 729 65.34 1.15 26.90
C CYS A 729 66.37 1.00 25.82
N TYR A 730 66.28 1.70 24.69
CA TYR A 730 67.30 1.67 23.65
C TYR A 730 68.62 2.39 24.05
N GLU A 731 68.56 3.52 24.79
CA GLU A 731 69.75 4.25 25.25
C GLU A 731 70.60 3.38 26.15
N PHE A 732 70.00 2.64 27.10
CA PHE A 732 70.70 1.89 28.10
C PHE A 732 70.77 0.39 27.89
N GLY A 733 70.21 -0.14 26.74
CA GLY A 733 70.19 -1.58 26.47
C GLY A 733 69.32 -2.38 27.45
N ARG A 734 68.20 -1.77 27.95
CA ARG A 734 67.30 -2.43 28.93
C ARG A 734 66.19 -3.18 28.23
N GLY A 735 66.27 -4.48 28.21
CA GLY A 735 65.29 -5.37 27.57
C GLY A 735 65.30 -5.41 26.05
N VAL A 736 66.11 -4.55 25.43
CA VAL A 736 66.38 -4.49 24.00
C VAL A 736 67.90 -4.24 23.81
N PRO A 737 68.51 -4.62 22.68
CA PRO A 737 69.87 -4.24 22.37
C PRO A 737 70.03 -2.73 22.37
N GLN A 738 71.17 -2.24 22.89
CA GLN A 738 71.42 -0.80 22.89
C GLN A 738 71.51 -0.25 21.46
N ASP A 739 70.69 0.80 21.20
CA ASP A 739 70.59 1.44 19.88
C ASP A 739 70.37 2.93 20.05
N MET A 740 71.41 3.70 19.77
CA MET A 740 71.40 5.16 19.94
C MET A 740 70.57 5.87 18.87
N ASP A 741 70.40 5.27 17.72
CA ASP A 741 69.59 5.83 16.63
C ASP A 741 68.10 5.67 16.95
N GLN A 742 67.69 4.50 17.41
CA GLN A 742 66.33 4.26 17.90
C GLN A 742 66.01 5.12 19.13
N ALA A 743 66.95 5.28 20.04
CA ALA A 743 66.79 6.14 21.21
C ALA A 743 66.54 7.59 20.80
N GLU A 744 67.30 8.13 19.85
CA GLU A 744 67.14 9.49 19.34
C GLU A 744 65.75 9.65 18.68
N GLU A 745 65.33 8.71 17.84
CA GLU A 745 64.04 8.74 17.14
C GLU A 745 62.87 8.78 18.13
N TRP A 746 62.83 7.90 19.13
CA TRP A 746 61.77 7.84 20.09
C TRP A 746 61.76 9.04 21.04
N TYR A 747 62.94 9.56 21.45
CA TYR A 747 63.00 10.82 22.20
C TYR A 747 62.48 12.01 21.40
N ALA A 748 62.75 12.04 20.10
CA ALA A 748 62.23 13.08 19.23
C ALA A 748 60.73 13.03 19.13
N LYS A 749 60.10 11.85 18.93
CA LYS A 749 58.64 11.67 18.96
C LYS A 749 58.04 12.08 20.27
N ALA A 750 58.63 11.74 21.42
CA ALA A 750 58.18 12.18 22.76
C ALA A 750 58.29 13.70 22.94
N ALA A 751 59.34 14.32 22.34
CA ALA A 751 59.57 15.75 22.38
C ALA A 751 58.55 16.53 21.54
N GLU A 752 58.10 16.02 20.39
CA GLU A 752 57.01 16.55 19.57
C GLU A 752 55.72 16.66 20.39
N ALA A 753 55.48 15.67 21.29
CA ALA A 753 54.37 15.65 22.22
C ALA A 753 54.64 16.47 23.51
N ARG A 754 55.76 17.23 23.59
CA ARG A 754 56.15 18.06 24.74
C ARG A 754 56.27 17.28 26.07
N TYR A 755 56.67 16.01 26.00
CA TYR A 755 56.77 15.18 27.21
C TYR A 755 58.11 15.38 27.94
N GLN A 756 58.09 15.85 29.18
CA GLN A 756 59.25 16.04 30.08
C GLN A 756 60.48 16.62 29.33
N ASP A 757 61.68 16.17 29.69
CA ASP A 757 62.97 16.57 29.12
C ASP A 757 63.32 15.79 27.84
N ALA A 758 62.30 15.25 27.11
CA ALA A 758 62.53 14.47 25.91
C ALA A 758 63.29 15.24 24.83
N ALA A 759 63.04 16.58 24.73
CA ALA A 759 63.74 17.45 23.77
C ALA A 759 65.23 17.56 24.13
N ASP A 760 65.58 17.68 25.39
CA ASP A 760 66.96 17.74 25.88
C ASP A 760 67.66 16.39 25.67
N CYS A 761 66.93 15.28 25.93
CA CYS A 761 67.46 13.94 25.69
C CYS A 761 67.73 13.70 24.22
N ALA A 762 66.81 14.07 23.30
CA ALA A 762 67.01 13.96 21.86
C ALA A 762 68.21 14.81 21.39
N SER A 763 68.32 16.04 21.90
CA SER A 763 69.46 16.93 21.60
C SER A 763 70.78 16.34 22.06
N ARG A 764 70.85 15.76 23.27
CA ARG A 764 72.00 15.06 23.81
C ARG A 764 72.38 13.86 22.92
N MET A 765 71.43 13.07 22.42
CA MET A 765 71.67 11.94 21.52
C MET A 765 72.26 12.39 20.20
N ARG A 766 71.74 13.43 19.59
CA ARG A 766 72.25 14.06 18.36
C ARG A 766 73.71 14.50 18.54
N LYS A 767 74.00 15.14 19.69
CA LYS A 767 75.43 15.56 19.96
C LYS A 767 76.33 14.36 20.17
N LYS A 768 75.91 13.30 20.87
CA LYS A 768 76.67 12.07 21.03
C LYS A 768 76.99 11.41 19.68
N ARG A 769 75.94 11.32 18.78
CA ARG A 769 76.05 10.75 17.45
C ARG A 769 77.00 11.54 16.58
N GLN A 770 76.97 12.89 16.55
CA GLN A 770 77.89 13.74 15.85
C GLN A 770 79.34 13.57 16.33
N LYS A 771 79.54 13.41 17.65
CA LYS A 771 80.89 13.14 18.18
C LYS A 771 81.42 11.75 17.78
N SER A 772 80.54 10.74 17.76
CA SER A 772 80.95 9.38 17.35
C SER A 772 81.20 9.28 15.86
N SER A 773 80.49 9.94 15.01
CA SER A 773 80.72 10.01 13.58
C SER A 773 82.01 10.79 13.25
N PHE A 774 82.35 11.84 14.03
CA PHE A 774 83.55 12.62 13.90
C PHE A 774 84.83 11.80 14.32
N LEU A 775 84.70 11.01 15.41
CA LEU A 775 85.80 10.12 15.87
C LEU A 775 85.92 8.89 14.94
N GLY A 776 84.84 8.33 14.39
CA GLY A 776 84.87 7.25 13.41
C GLY A 776 85.52 7.66 12.06
N GLY A 777 85.35 8.96 11.72
CA GLY A 777 86.07 9.57 10.51
C GLY A 777 87.51 9.80 10.71
N ILE A 778 87.98 9.90 11.95
CA ILE A 778 89.45 10.08 12.28
C ILE A 778 90.21 8.73 12.33
N PHE A 779 89.55 7.63 12.54
CA PHE A 779 90.12 6.28 12.65
C PHE A 779 89.85 5.38 11.43
N ASN A 780 89.48 5.89 10.22
CA ASN A 780 89.48 5.07 9.04
C ASN A 780 90.73 5.28 8.13
N PRO A 781 91.74 4.37 8.20
CA PRO A 781 92.96 4.59 7.45
C PRO A 781 92.87 4.16 5.97
N LYS A 782 91.71 4.01 5.34
CA LYS A 782 91.58 3.62 3.92
C LYS A 782 90.93 4.74 3.10
N ARG A 783 91.60 5.87 2.93
CA ARG A 783 91.50 6.80 1.77
C ARG A 783 92.75 7.64 1.60
N ARG A 784 93.83 7.01 1.31
CA ARG A 784 95.07 7.57 0.60
C ARG A 784 95.51 6.41 -0.30
N ASP A 785 95.08 6.46 -1.50
CA ASP A 785 95.71 6.02 -2.73
C ASP A 785 94.66 5.75 -3.81
N GLU A 786 94.36 6.80 -4.56
CA GLU A 786 93.97 6.78 -5.99
C GLU A 786 93.87 8.19 -6.47
N LYS A 787 95.15 8.76 -6.73
CA LYS A 787 95.39 9.77 -7.74
C LYS A 787 96.82 9.52 -8.22
N LYS A 788 96.83 8.72 -9.26
CA LYS A 788 97.85 8.85 -10.39
C LYS A 788 97.24 8.11 -11.59
#